data_6390cc99ae21805cab2988dab3fbea53
#
_entry.id   6390cc99ae21805cab2988dab3fbea53
#
_cell.length_a   1.000
_cell.length_b   1.000
_cell.length_c   1.000
_cell.angle_alpha   90.00
_cell.angle_beta   90.00
_cell.angle_gamma   90.00
#
_symmetry.space_group_name_H-M   'P 1'
#
loop_
_entity.id
_entity.type
_entity.pdbx_description
1 polymer ?
#
loop_
_entity_poly.entity_id
_entity_poly.type
_entity_poly.pdbx_seq_one_letter_code
_entity_poly.pdbx_strand_id
1 'polypeptide(L)'
;MTQSRDTHQSPAAETNGFAEGTEFAENAGNAEKAAAERSDESAVAASREREIASEQRIVELAYSELDRQLADAKRSLAATEAGGVGGTHQSRGERDAYAAHYTSLISSLEGVEDRLVFGRMDLSPEAVAAQGSASTGPVTDSGRRHYVGRTGLQDAQHREVVLDWRAPLARAFYQATASNPMGLVRRRHIETRQRRVLGLEDELIDVSGLEAVPGDAGPGEVENAMVAGLQGEGALIAAMSAARDGRMSDIVATIQAEQDRIVTSNGTGALVVQGGPGTGKTAVALHRVAYLFYSERERLERSGVLLVGPSRTFLRYVEQVLPSLGESGVVSTTLADLVPGVHARGVEPPAVAEVKSRQVWATILRRAVRDLQRVPDSPRPIVVEGTRLQLRPEDVREAISRARRSGKPHNLARETFVLWLLERLTDQLASATHRDASDADTRAWIREDIRTARDARREINLCWMPTTPVGLLERLWARPALLERLAPELDASDRALVERPAGAEPTPADVPLIDELAELLGPSQDAQSHRARLEAQRREELVSYAAQAIEAQNLGEGMVDAEMLADRVEDSGPSLTLAERARADRTWTYGHIVVDEAQELGDMAWRALARRCPVRSFTVVGDLAQYSGPNAPRSWMDVLASLGTRARTGAASTPLRQEALTVCYRTPATIMAAAEDVATALGQPPVFPVRSVRDLEDCLVIDAPLDAGDAHGEDAWGQVLRTAVRQESDALDGLVGRDGGRIAVITPRPEQDAALLKEDPALLQALTAPGGDVLRSRLAVMSPRLSKGLEFDVVVLADPAVIGEASPGDLYVAMTRPTRRLRVISRTPLPEGLRRP
;
A
#
# COMPACT_ATOMS: atom_id res chain seq x y z
N MET A 1 -8.57 85.01 29.28
CA MET A 1 -9.04 86.12 28.38
C MET A 1 -10.21 85.63 27.62
N THR A 2 -11.31 85.98 28.07
CA THR A 2 -12.42 86.87 27.54
C THR A 2 -13.35 86.02 26.66
N GLN A 3 -14.60 85.70 27.17
CA GLN A 3 -15.84 86.47 27.12
C GLN A 3 -16.39 86.47 25.72
N SER A 4 -17.66 86.33 25.43
CA SER A 4 -18.94 86.53 26.16
C SER A 4 -20.11 86.12 25.20
N ARG A 5 -21.22 85.58 25.75
CA ARG A 5 -22.54 86.19 25.79
C ARG A 5 -23.18 86.55 24.40
N ASP A 6 -24.35 86.32 24.13
CA ASP A 6 -25.76 86.31 24.71
C ASP A 6 -26.72 86.18 23.51
N THR A 7 -27.79 85.74 23.46
CA THR A 7 -29.11 85.80 24.16
C THR A 7 -30.26 85.51 23.17
N HIS A 8 -31.36 84.90 23.71
CA HIS A 8 -32.78 85.03 23.37
C HIS A 8 -33.31 84.52 22.05
N GLN A 9 -34.33 83.71 21.96
CA GLN A 9 -35.70 83.77 22.54
C GLN A 9 -36.42 82.46 22.05
N SER A 10 -37.20 81.88 22.97
CA SER A 10 -38.38 81.06 22.68
C SER A 10 -39.56 81.92 22.25
N PRO A 11 -40.60 81.45 21.54
CA PRO A 11 -41.52 80.51 22.15
C PRO A 11 -42.35 79.61 21.21
N ALA A 12 -43.10 78.79 21.86
CA ALA A 12 -44.40 78.18 21.53
C ALA A 12 -44.42 76.70 21.05
N ALA A 13 -45.07 76.03 21.96
CA ALA A 13 -45.71 74.77 21.95
C ALA A 13 -46.47 74.36 20.72
N GLU A 14 -46.41 73.08 20.32
CA GLU A 14 -47.60 72.26 20.03
C GLU A 14 -47.27 70.78 20.07
N THR A 15 -47.92 70.11 20.99
CA THR A 15 -48.29 68.70 21.09
C THR A 15 -47.93 67.78 19.93
N ASN A 16 -47.18 66.69 20.28
CA ASN A 16 -47.47 65.33 19.81
C ASN A 16 -46.79 64.31 20.75
N GLY A 17 -47.53 63.97 21.80
CA GLY A 17 -47.31 62.70 22.54
C GLY A 17 -48.01 61.63 21.73
N PHE A 18 -47.19 60.62 21.19
CA PHE A 18 -47.63 59.27 20.84
C PHE A 18 -46.56 58.46 20.08
N ALA A 19 -45.25 58.69 20.31
CA ALA A 19 -44.22 57.89 19.66
C ALA A 19 -43.16 57.27 20.60
N GLU A 20 -43.09 57.67 21.87
CA GLU A 20 -42.04 57.13 22.77
C GLU A 20 -42.43 55.80 23.52
N GLY A 21 -43.69 55.37 23.41
CA GLY A 21 -44.16 54.13 24.06
C GLY A 21 -43.90 52.84 23.29
N THR A 22 -43.75 52.91 21.98
CA THR A 22 -43.54 51.70 21.10
C THR A 22 -42.09 51.32 20.94
N GLU A 23 -41.16 52.27 20.90
CA GLU A 23 -39.71 51.97 20.82
C GLU A 23 -39.13 51.38 22.12
N PHE A 24 -39.66 51.79 23.30
CA PHE A 24 -39.27 51.16 24.57
C PHE A 24 -39.84 49.78 24.77
N ALA A 25 -41.02 49.45 24.23
CA ALA A 25 -41.62 48.14 24.30
C ALA A 25 -40.92 47.13 23.30
N GLU A 26 -40.55 47.58 22.11
CA GLU A 26 -39.80 46.78 21.15
C GLU A 26 -38.37 46.49 21.61
N ASN A 27 -37.68 47.46 22.19
CA ASN A 27 -36.32 47.26 22.75
C ASN A 27 -36.34 46.40 24.01
N ALA A 28 -37.36 46.43 24.84
CA ALA A 28 -37.53 45.53 26.00
C ALA A 28 -37.81 44.10 25.52
N GLY A 29 -38.65 43.90 24.50
CA GLY A 29 -38.94 42.60 23.90
C GLY A 29 -37.76 41.98 23.18
N ASN A 30 -36.94 42.77 22.51
CA ASN A 30 -35.69 42.31 21.88
C ASN A 30 -34.59 42.00 22.92
N ALA A 31 -34.54 42.75 24.04
CA ALA A 31 -33.61 42.46 25.13
C ALA A 31 -33.99 41.18 25.91
N GLU A 32 -35.33 40.95 26.13
CA GLU A 32 -35.82 39.69 26.71
C GLU A 32 -35.57 38.48 25.77
N LYS A 33 -35.80 38.64 24.48
CA LYS A 33 -35.54 37.60 23.48
C LYS A 33 -34.04 37.26 23.39
N ALA A 34 -33.17 38.26 23.36
CA ALA A 34 -31.71 38.09 23.37
C ALA A 34 -31.20 37.56 24.73
N ALA A 35 -31.91 37.77 25.85
CA ALA A 35 -31.58 37.16 27.13
C ALA A 35 -32.07 35.71 27.21
N ALA A 36 -33.23 35.40 26.63
CA ALA A 36 -33.74 34.02 26.52
C ALA A 36 -32.85 33.19 25.56
N GLU A 37 -32.45 33.72 24.42
CA GLU A 37 -31.53 33.06 23.49
C GLU A 37 -30.17 32.80 24.14
N ARG A 38 -29.61 33.75 24.90
CA ARG A 38 -28.35 33.54 25.65
C ARG A 38 -28.49 32.53 26.81
N SER A 39 -29.67 32.48 27.42
CA SER A 39 -29.98 31.50 28.45
C SER A 39 -30.11 30.10 27.90
N ASP A 40 -30.69 29.93 26.69
CA ASP A 40 -30.80 28.66 25.98
C ASP A 40 -29.44 28.20 25.43
N GLU A 41 -28.64 29.10 24.85
CA GLU A 41 -27.28 28.79 24.44
C GLU A 41 -26.39 28.32 25.61
N SER A 42 -26.52 28.96 26.79
CA SER A 42 -25.81 28.58 28.01
C SER A 42 -26.27 27.20 28.54
N ALA A 43 -27.56 26.91 28.47
CA ALA A 43 -28.13 25.63 28.89
C ALA A 43 -27.68 24.48 27.94
N VAL A 44 -27.66 24.73 26.64
CA VAL A 44 -27.17 23.80 25.60
C VAL A 44 -25.68 23.53 25.79
N ALA A 45 -24.88 24.58 26.02
CA ALA A 45 -23.45 24.43 26.28
C ALA A 45 -23.17 23.58 27.54
N ALA A 46 -23.89 23.85 28.64
CA ALA A 46 -23.77 23.09 29.88
C ALA A 46 -24.28 21.63 29.76
N SER A 47 -25.23 21.37 28.86
CA SER A 47 -25.65 20.00 28.53
C SER A 47 -24.57 19.24 27.76
N ARG A 48 -24.01 19.88 26.75
CA ARG A 48 -22.93 19.31 25.94
C ARG A 48 -21.66 19.00 26.76
N GLU A 49 -21.31 19.89 27.70
CA GLU A 49 -20.17 19.62 28.63
C GLU A 49 -20.43 18.41 29.52
N ARG A 50 -21.64 18.23 30.01
CA ARG A 50 -22.00 17.04 30.81
C ARG A 50 -21.95 15.75 30.01
N GLU A 51 -22.33 15.78 28.74
CA GLU A 51 -22.27 14.63 27.87
C GLU A 51 -20.80 14.29 27.55
N ILE A 52 -19.97 15.29 27.20
CA ILE A 52 -18.54 15.11 27.02
C ILE A 52 -17.88 14.48 28.26
N ALA A 53 -18.22 14.97 29.45
CA ALA A 53 -17.70 14.42 30.69
C ALA A 53 -18.21 12.99 30.98
N SER A 54 -19.40 12.62 30.51
CA SER A 54 -19.89 11.25 30.58
C SER A 54 -19.14 10.31 29.67
N GLU A 55 -18.92 10.70 28.41
CA GLU A 55 -18.14 9.90 27.45
C GLU A 55 -16.66 9.82 27.85
N GLN A 56 -16.08 10.89 28.39
CA GLN A 56 -14.73 10.93 28.90
C GLN A 56 -14.45 9.83 29.93
N ARG A 57 -15.39 9.56 30.83
CA ARG A 57 -15.26 8.51 31.86
C ARG A 57 -15.17 7.12 31.26
N ILE A 58 -15.88 6.86 30.16
CA ILE A 58 -15.81 5.56 29.46
C ILE A 58 -14.50 5.46 28.66
N VAL A 59 -14.06 6.55 28.04
CA VAL A 59 -12.76 6.61 27.36
C VAL A 59 -11.63 6.36 28.36
N GLU A 60 -11.66 6.96 29.54
CA GLU A 60 -10.70 6.70 30.62
C GLU A 60 -10.71 5.24 31.09
N LEU A 61 -11.89 4.63 31.22
CA LEU A 61 -12.03 3.21 31.54
C LEU A 61 -11.39 2.34 30.44
N ALA A 62 -11.66 2.64 29.18
CA ALA A 62 -11.10 1.92 28.05
C ALA A 62 -9.56 1.99 28.03
N TYR A 63 -8.98 3.18 28.25
CA TYR A 63 -7.53 3.33 28.32
C TYR A 63 -6.91 2.68 29.57
N SER A 64 -7.58 2.70 30.72
CA SER A 64 -7.11 1.99 31.91
C SER A 64 -7.06 0.47 31.67
N GLU A 65 -8.00 -0.04 30.91
CA GLU A 65 -8.04 -1.46 30.55
C GLU A 65 -6.96 -1.82 29.52
N LEU A 66 -6.73 -0.92 28.53
CA LEU A 66 -5.62 -1.04 27.57
C LEU A 66 -4.27 -1.09 28.29
N ASP A 67 -4.04 -0.15 29.21
CA ASP A 67 -2.81 -0.06 30.00
C ASP A 67 -2.61 -1.32 30.87
N ARG A 68 -3.69 -1.87 31.44
CA ARG A 68 -3.66 -3.12 32.20
C ARG A 68 -3.25 -4.30 31.31
N GLN A 69 -3.90 -4.48 30.15
CA GLN A 69 -3.58 -5.56 29.21
C GLN A 69 -2.16 -5.44 28.67
N LEU A 70 -1.71 -4.22 28.37
CA LEU A 70 -0.33 -3.95 27.92
C LEU A 70 0.68 -4.32 29.00
N ALA A 71 0.42 -3.95 30.28
CA ALA A 71 1.27 -4.32 31.39
C ALA A 71 1.29 -5.83 31.64
N ASP A 72 0.16 -6.52 31.48
CA ASP A 72 0.04 -7.96 31.60
C ASP A 72 0.83 -8.68 30.49
N ALA A 73 0.71 -8.22 29.23
CA ALA A 73 1.44 -8.76 28.10
C ALA A 73 2.98 -8.58 28.28
N LYS A 74 3.42 -7.39 28.74
CA LYS A 74 4.84 -7.11 29.02
C LYS A 74 5.37 -8.00 30.16
N ARG A 75 4.60 -8.24 31.21
CA ARG A 75 4.96 -9.16 32.30
C ARG A 75 5.05 -10.62 31.81
N SER A 76 4.12 -11.04 30.97
CA SER A 76 4.09 -12.39 30.41
C SER A 76 5.27 -12.63 29.46
N LEU A 77 5.64 -11.61 28.65
CA LEU A 77 6.82 -11.67 27.81
C LEU A 77 8.08 -11.82 28.66
N ALA A 78 8.26 -10.95 29.66
CA ALA A 78 9.41 -11.00 30.56
C ALA A 78 9.50 -12.34 31.33
N ALA A 79 8.38 -12.89 31.77
CA ALA A 79 8.32 -14.21 32.41
C ALA A 79 8.69 -15.34 31.44
N THR A 80 8.26 -15.24 30.18
CA THR A 80 8.57 -16.18 29.12
C THR A 80 10.07 -16.17 28.79
N GLU A 81 10.69 -14.97 28.73
CA GLU A 81 12.12 -14.78 28.51
C GLU A 81 12.97 -15.21 29.71
N ALA A 82 12.52 -14.93 30.94
CA ALA A 82 13.23 -15.30 32.19
C ALA A 82 13.19 -16.79 32.49
N GLY A 83 12.29 -17.55 31.94
CA GLY A 83 12.16 -19.00 32.11
C GLY A 83 13.32 -19.76 31.47
N GLY A 84 14.45 -19.80 32.13
CA GLY A 84 15.79 -20.30 31.83
C GLY A 84 16.04 -21.29 30.66
N VAL A 85 17.29 -21.36 30.24
CA VAL A 85 17.80 -22.09 29.06
C VAL A 85 17.66 -23.63 29.11
N GLY A 86 16.95 -24.19 30.10
CA GLY A 86 16.72 -25.65 30.29
C GLY A 86 15.38 -26.09 29.78
N GLY A 87 15.33 -27.07 28.88
CA GLY A 87 14.09 -27.66 28.37
C GLY A 87 14.30 -28.46 27.08
N THR A 88 13.31 -29.31 26.71
CA THR A 88 13.31 -30.07 25.46
C THR A 88 13.11 -29.13 24.25
N HIS A 89 13.44 -29.58 23.04
CA HIS A 89 13.18 -28.82 21.79
C HIS A 89 11.73 -28.34 21.70
N GLN A 90 10.76 -29.13 22.13
CA GLN A 90 9.36 -28.79 22.13
C GLN A 90 9.05 -27.62 23.09
N SER A 91 9.59 -27.63 24.32
CA SER A 91 9.36 -26.56 25.31
C SER A 91 10.03 -25.24 24.94
N ARG A 92 11.05 -25.28 24.07
CA ARG A 92 11.65 -24.06 23.51
C ARG A 92 10.82 -23.48 22.38
N GLY A 93 10.39 -24.33 21.43
CA GLY A 93 9.50 -23.87 20.35
C GLY A 93 8.18 -23.29 20.88
N GLU A 94 7.64 -23.85 21.95
CA GLU A 94 6.47 -23.30 22.65
C GLU A 94 6.78 -21.93 23.27
N ARG A 95 7.93 -21.76 23.91
CA ARG A 95 8.35 -20.49 24.51
C ARG A 95 8.58 -19.40 23.47
N ASP A 96 9.27 -19.71 22.36
CA ASP A 96 9.54 -18.76 21.30
C ASP A 96 8.23 -18.34 20.62
N ALA A 97 7.27 -19.27 20.47
CA ALA A 97 5.93 -18.98 20.01
C ALA A 97 5.17 -18.05 20.96
N TYR A 98 5.29 -18.27 22.30
CA TYR A 98 4.69 -17.38 23.29
C TYR A 98 5.38 -16.01 23.33
N ALA A 99 6.70 -15.93 23.23
CA ALA A 99 7.43 -14.66 23.17
C ALA A 99 7.03 -13.87 21.91
N ALA A 100 6.98 -14.50 20.75
CA ALA A 100 6.51 -13.88 19.52
C ALA A 100 5.05 -13.42 19.62
N HIS A 101 4.18 -14.23 20.23
CA HIS A 101 2.79 -13.86 20.49
C HIS A 101 2.67 -12.62 21.37
N TYR A 102 3.37 -12.57 22.51
CA TYR A 102 3.32 -11.41 23.40
C TYR A 102 3.95 -10.17 22.77
N THR A 103 5.03 -10.32 22.01
CA THR A 103 5.64 -9.21 21.26
C THR A 103 4.67 -8.64 20.23
N SER A 104 3.97 -9.49 19.50
CA SER A 104 2.93 -9.08 18.54
C SER A 104 1.75 -8.40 19.24
N LEU A 105 1.29 -8.95 20.37
CA LEU A 105 0.21 -8.38 21.18
C LEU A 105 0.59 -7.00 21.74
N ILE A 106 1.80 -6.84 22.28
CA ILE A 106 2.31 -5.55 22.75
C ILE A 106 2.31 -4.53 21.62
N SER A 107 2.86 -4.88 20.46
CA SER A 107 2.90 -4.00 19.29
C SER A 107 1.49 -3.60 18.83
N SER A 108 0.54 -4.53 18.85
CA SER A 108 -0.85 -4.26 18.50
C SER A 108 -1.52 -3.32 19.50
N LEU A 109 -1.31 -3.52 20.82
CA LEU A 109 -1.89 -2.67 21.86
C LEU A 109 -1.26 -1.25 21.88
N GLU A 110 0.05 -1.15 21.65
CA GLU A 110 0.73 0.16 21.52
C GLU A 110 0.29 0.91 20.25
N GLY A 111 -0.01 0.20 19.17
CA GLY A 111 -0.48 0.77 17.90
C GLY A 111 -1.86 1.42 17.96
N VAL A 112 -2.69 1.08 18.97
CA VAL A 112 -4.05 1.62 19.11
C VAL A 112 -4.17 2.72 20.17
N GLU A 113 -3.07 3.22 20.71
CA GLU A 113 -3.02 4.27 21.75
C GLU A 113 -3.78 5.54 21.33
N ASP A 114 -3.74 5.92 20.07
CA ASP A 114 -4.48 7.08 19.56
C ASP A 114 -5.85 6.65 19.03
N ARG A 115 -6.91 7.37 19.46
CA ARG A 115 -8.31 7.11 19.06
C ARG A 115 -8.79 5.69 19.35
N LEU A 116 -8.50 5.16 20.53
CA LEU A 116 -8.94 3.83 20.98
C LEU A 116 -10.45 3.65 20.84
N VAL A 117 -11.24 4.64 21.26
CA VAL A 117 -12.70 4.69 21.14
C VAL A 117 -13.06 5.85 20.22
N PHE A 118 -13.94 5.62 19.23
CA PHE A 118 -14.36 6.64 18.27
C PHE A 118 -15.86 6.68 18.04
N GLY A 119 -16.62 5.76 18.62
CA GLY A 119 -18.06 5.75 18.43
C GLY A 119 -18.83 5.05 19.52
N ARG A 120 -20.14 5.32 19.55
CA ARG A 120 -21.12 4.65 20.40
C ARG A 120 -22.36 4.28 19.60
N MET A 121 -22.90 3.11 19.84
CA MET A 121 -24.17 2.61 19.33
C MET A 121 -25.17 2.48 20.45
N ASP A 122 -26.34 3.06 20.28
CA ASP A 122 -27.50 2.85 21.16
C ASP A 122 -28.47 1.93 20.40
N LEU A 123 -28.63 0.69 20.87
CA LEU A 123 -29.47 -0.32 20.23
C LEU A 123 -30.92 -0.26 20.70
N SER A 124 -31.85 -0.69 19.84
CA SER A 124 -33.25 -0.85 20.20
C SER A 124 -33.46 -2.02 21.19
N PRO A 125 -34.53 -1.99 22.01
CA PRO A 125 -34.84 -3.11 22.89
C PRO A 125 -34.98 -4.45 22.18
N GLU A 126 -35.57 -4.44 20.99
CA GLU A 126 -35.74 -5.64 20.16
C GLU A 126 -34.40 -6.21 19.66
N ALA A 127 -33.48 -5.32 19.28
CA ALA A 127 -32.13 -5.73 18.84
C ALA A 127 -31.34 -6.36 19.99
N VAL A 128 -31.45 -5.79 21.21
CA VAL A 128 -30.81 -6.36 22.40
C VAL A 128 -31.44 -7.71 22.76
N ALA A 129 -32.76 -7.86 22.69
CA ALA A 129 -33.46 -9.11 22.97
C ALA A 129 -33.08 -10.21 21.94
N ALA A 130 -32.83 -9.84 20.68
CA ALA A 130 -32.44 -10.76 19.62
C ALA A 130 -31.00 -11.30 19.77
N GLN A 131 -30.11 -10.60 20.49
CA GLN A 131 -28.74 -11.03 20.73
C GLN A 131 -28.63 -12.21 21.73
N GLY A 132 -29.67 -12.49 22.49
CA GLY A 132 -29.72 -13.62 23.42
C GLY A 132 -28.83 -13.47 24.65
N SER A 133 -29.09 -14.27 25.68
CA SER A 133 -28.40 -14.27 26.99
C SER A 133 -26.94 -14.78 26.97
N ALA A 134 -26.34 -14.99 25.81
CA ALA A 134 -25.02 -15.63 25.68
C ALA A 134 -23.83 -14.65 25.56
N SER A 135 -24.10 -13.36 25.55
CA SER A 135 -23.05 -12.32 25.52
C SER A 135 -22.84 -11.78 26.93
N THR A 136 -21.61 -11.77 27.38
CA THR A 136 -21.11 -10.90 28.43
C THR A 136 -21.38 -9.47 28.00
N GLY A 137 -22.54 -8.91 28.37
CA GLY A 137 -23.01 -7.59 27.93
C GLY A 137 -22.05 -6.46 28.27
N PRO A 138 -22.22 -5.27 27.64
CA PRO A 138 -21.36 -4.13 27.86
C PRO A 138 -21.35 -3.69 29.32
N VAL A 139 -20.28 -3.08 29.79
CA VAL A 139 -20.09 -2.53 31.15
C VAL A 139 -21.14 -1.51 31.50
N THR A 140 -21.85 -0.94 30.53
CA THR A 140 -22.90 0.05 30.71
C THR A 140 -24.24 -0.58 31.07
N ASP A 141 -24.96 0.02 32.00
CA ASP A 141 -26.11 -0.48 32.79
C ASP A 141 -27.32 -1.11 32.07
N SER A 142 -27.41 -1.07 30.74
CA SER A 142 -28.63 -1.51 30.04
C SER A 142 -28.42 -2.56 28.94
N GLY A 143 -27.17 -2.98 28.66
CA GLY A 143 -26.90 -3.84 27.52
C GLY A 143 -27.21 -3.21 26.14
N ARG A 144 -27.52 -1.94 26.11
CA ARG A 144 -27.96 -1.20 24.91
C ARG A 144 -26.88 -0.35 24.29
N ARG A 145 -25.87 0.07 25.08
CA ARG A 145 -24.83 0.99 24.67
C ARG A 145 -23.56 0.21 24.40
N HIS A 146 -23.10 0.19 23.17
CA HIS A 146 -21.83 -0.40 22.76
C HIS A 146 -20.88 0.69 22.30
N TYR A 147 -19.66 0.72 22.83
CA TYR A 147 -18.62 1.64 22.40
C TYR A 147 -17.78 0.97 21.34
N VAL A 148 -17.69 1.58 20.18
CA VAL A 148 -16.91 1.06 19.03
C VAL A 148 -15.52 1.66 19.03
N GLY A 149 -14.55 0.80 18.90
CA GLY A 149 -13.15 1.20 18.90
C GLY A 149 -12.26 0.37 17.98
N ARG A 150 -10.98 0.70 17.95
CA ARG A 150 -10.01 0.06 17.08
C ARG A 150 -9.69 -1.38 17.44
N THR A 151 -9.82 -1.71 18.71
CA THR A 151 -9.64 -3.07 19.22
C THR A 151 -10.68 -3.38 20.26
N GLY A 152 -11.07 -4.66 20.32
CA GLY A 152 -11.98 -5.12 21.36
C GLY A 152 -11.29 -5.19 22.72
N LEU A 153 -11.90 -4.59 23.75
CA LEU A 153 -11.40 -4.65 25.11
C LEU A 153 -12.46 -5.21 26.03
N GLN A 154 -12.03 -6.07 26.96
CA GLN A 154 -12.86 -6.64 28.02
C GLN A 154 -12.23 -6.35 29.36
N ASP A 155 -13.09 -6.12 30.37
CA ASP A 155 -12.62 -5.96 31.74
C ASP A 155 -12.20 -7.29 32.37
N ALA A 156 -11.77 -7.26 33.64
CA ALA A 156 -11.35 -8.44 34.38
C ALA A 156 -12.50 -9.47 34.62
N GLN A 157 -13.75 -9.07 34.38
CA GLN A 157 -14.95 -9.91 34.46
C GLN A 157 -15.42 -10.38 33.09
N HIS A 158 -14.62 -10.19 32.04
CA HIS A 158 -14.92 -10.48 30.63
C HIS A 158 -16.12 -9.72 30.06
N ARG A 159 -16.48 -8.57 30.66
CA ARG A 159 -17.52 -7.70 30.10
C ARG A 159 -16.91 -6.81 29.04
N GLU A 160 -17.65 -6.57 27.96
CA GLU A 160 -17.23 -5.72 26.87
C GLU A 160 -17.09 -4.26 27.33
N VAL A 161 -15.90 -3.69 27.19
CA VAL A 161 -15.62 -2.27 27.40
C VAL A 161 -15.63 -1.53 26.07
N VAL A 162 -14.96 -2.13 25.05
CA VAL A 162 -14.91 -1.62 23.69
C VAL A 162 -15.19 -2.75 22.73
N LEU A 163 -16.14 -2.55 21.84
CA LEU A 163 -16.44 -3.44 20.73
C LEU A 163 -15.45 -3.19 19.59
N ASP A 164 -14.84 -4.23 19.09
CA ASP A 164 -13.97 -4.14 17.93
C ASP A 164 -14.77 -3.71 16.68
N TRP A 165 -14.29 -2.71 15.96
CA TRP A 165 -14.95 -2.18 14.75
C TRP A 165 -15.16 -3.25 13.66
N ARG A 166 -14.36 -4.33 13.68
CA ARG A 166 -14.45 -5.45 12.75
C ARG A 166 -15.52 -6.47 13.12
N ALA A 167 -16.04 -6.40 14.32
CA ALA A 167 -17.06 -7.33 14.82
C ALA A 167 -18.36 -7.20 14.01
N PRO A 168 -19.11 -8.31 13.80
CA PRO A 168 -20.36 -8.27 13.05
C PRO A 168 -21.39 -7.26 13.57
N LEU A 169 -21.46 -7.05 14.89
CA LEU A 169 -22.35 -6.08 15.52
C LEU A 169 -21.97 -4.64 15.17
N ALA A 170 -20.67 -4.32 15.06
CA ALA A 170 -20.18 -3.00 14.72
C ALA A 170 -20.58 -2.55 13.31
N ARG A 171 -21.01 -3.44 12.41
CA ARG A 171 -21.52 -3.09 11.07
C ARG A 171 -22.71 -2.14 11.13
N ALA A 172 -23.55 -2.23 12.15
CA ALA A 172 -24.66 -1.29 12.33
C ALA A 172 -24.16 0.16 12.49
N PHE A 173 -22.97 0.36 13.10
CA PHE A 173 -22.35 1.68 13.21
C PHE A 173 -22.06 2.31 11.85
N TYR A 174 -21.72 1.53 10.83
CA TYR A 174 -21.34 2.02 9.50
C TYR A 174 -22.48 1.98 8.49
N GLN A 175 -23.34 0.95 8.56
CA GLN A 175 -24.31 0.66 7.50
C GLN A 175 -25.76 1.05 7.84
N ALA A 176 -26.06 1.29 9.11
CA ALA A 176 -27.42 1.66 9.49
C ALA A 176 -27.82 3.02 8.88
N THR A 177 -29.03 3.06 8.34
CA THR A 177 -29.66 4.26 7.77
C THR A 177 -31.11 4.34 8.25
N ALA A 178 -31.75 5.49 8.13
CA ALA A 178 -33.17 5.65 8.48
C ALA A 178 -34.10 4.66 7.73
N SER A 179 -33.73 4.24 6.54
CA SER A 179 -34.49 3.23 5.75
C SER A 179 -34.17 1.78 6.15
N ASN A 180 -33.02 1.51 6.77
CA ASN A 180 -32.59 0.21 7.27
C ASN A 180 -31.82 0.39 8.60
N PRO A 181 -32.47 0.54 9.72
CA PRO A 181 -31.85 0.87 11.01
C PRO A 181 -30.94 -0.22 11.58
N MET A 182 -31.06 -1.45 11.15
CA MET A 182 -30.27 -2.61 11.65
C MET A 182 -30.31 -2.75 13.19
N GLY A 183 -31.41 -2.30 13.83
CA GLY A 183 -31.55 -2.29 15.28
C GLY A 183 -30.84 -1.13 16.00
N LEU A 184 -30.27 -0.18 15.29
CA LEU A 184 -29.60 1.00 15.82
C LEU A 184 -30.61 2.16 15.95
N VAL A 185 -30.73 2.74 17.16
CA VAL A 185 -31.57 3.92 17.43
C VAL A 185 -30.77 5.19 17.21
N ARG A 186 -29.58 5.25 17.81
CA ARG A 186 -28.69 6.42 17.71
C ARG A 186 -27.24 5.95 17.48
N ARG A 187 -26.57 6.64 16.57
CA ARG A 187 -25.12 6.58 16.34
C ARG A 187 -24.51 7.85 16.91
N ARG A 188 -23.46 7.71 17.74
CA ARG A 188 -22.67 8.83 18.24
C ARG A 188 -21.24 8.70 17.78
N HIS A 189 -20.71 9.68 17.07
CA HIS A 189 -19.28 9.81 16.78
C HIS A 189 -18.61 10.54 17.95
N ILE A 190 -17.49 9.99 18.44
CA ILE A 190 -16.71 10.51 19.56
C ILE A 190 -15.35 10.93 19.03
N GLU A 191 -15.13 12.23 18.96
CA GLU A 191 -13.81 12.75 18.58
C GLU A 191 -12.87 12.73 19.78
N THR A 192 -11.79 11.94 19.71
CA THR A 192 -10.80 11.84 20.77
C THR A 192 -9.42 12.24 20.27
N ARG A 193 -8.62 12.87 21.14
CA ARG A 193 -7.22 13.15 20.91
C ARG A 193 -6.44 13.00 22.21
N GLN A 194 -5.35 12.21 22.19
CA GLN A 194 -4.51 11.96 23.37
C GLN A 194 -5.36 11.62 24.63
N ARG A 195 -6.24 10.64 24.54
CA ARG A 195 -7.12 10.15 25.62
C ARG A 195 -8.20 11.15 26.08
N ARG A 196 -8.39 12.28 25.39
CA ARG A 196 -9.42 13.27 25.70
C ARG A 196 -10.50 13.33 24.64
N VAL A 197 -11.74 13.43 25.07
CA VAL A 197 -12.89 13.69 24.20
C VAL A 197 -12.92 15.17 23.88
N LEU A 198 -12.90 15.51 22.58
CA LEU A 198 -12.94 16.88 22.07
C LEU A 198 -14.32 17.28 21.57
N GLY A 199 -15.04 16.32 20.99
CA GLY A 199 -16.34 16.58 20.38
C GLY A 199 -17.22 15.35 20.33
N LEU A 200 -18.53 15.59 20.22
CA LEU A 200 -19.55 14.56 20.06
C LEU A 200 -20.46 14.98 18.91
N GLU A 201 -20.81 14.02 18.05
CA GLU A 201 -21.80 14.19 16.98
C GLU A 201 -22.79 13.03 17.04
N ASP A 202 -24.09 13.36 17.16
CA ASP A 202 -25.15 12.38 17.21
C ASP A 202 -25.92 12.32 15.89
N GLU A 203 -26.18 11.11 15.42
CA GLU A 203 -27.05 10.81 14.31
C GLU A 203 -28.17 9.90 14.78
N LEU A 204 -29.42 10.39 14.66
CA LEU A 204 -30.60 9.62 14.97
C LEU A 204 -31.01 8.77 13.78
N ILE A 205 -30.98 7.44 13.95
CA ILE A 205 -31.25 6.49 12.88
C ILE A 205 -32.70 6.02 12.91
N ASP A 206 -33.23 5.70 14.10
CA ASP A 206 -34.61 5.25 14.28
C ASP A 206 -35.34 6.07 15.33
N VAL A 207 -36.24 6.94 14.87
CA VAL A 207 -37.06 7.83 15.73
C VAL A 207 -38.07 7.05 16.58
N SER A 208 -38.53 5.89 16.10
CA SER A 208 -39.51 5.08 16.81
C SER A 208 -38.92 4.42 18.07
N GLY A 209 -37.61 4.26 18.14
CA GLY A 209 -36.91 3.71 19.29
C GLY A 209 -36.54 4.72 20.40
N LEU A 210 -36.79 6.00 20.21
CA LEU A 210 -36.38 7.08 21.13
C LEU A 210 -37.07 7.05 22.49
N GLU A 211 -38.33 6.66 22.56
CA GLU A 211 -39.08 6.55 23.83
C GLU A 211 -38.46 5.49 24.78
N ALA A 212 -37.63 4.64 24.28
CA ALA A 212 -37.02 3.55 25.02
C ALA A 212 -35.60 3.87 25.56
N VAL A 213 -35.01 5.03 25.24
CA VAL A 213 -33.67 5.41 25.73
C VAL A 213 -33.83 6.23 27.03
N PRO A 214 -33.46 5.69 28.19
CA PRO A 214 -33.58 6.44 29.46
C PRO A 214 -32.57 7.59 29.51
N GLY A 215 -33.02 8.81 29.62
CA GLY A 215 -32.34 9.82 30.38
C GLY A 215 -31.74 11.05 29.70
N ASP A 216 -31.80 11.27 28.35
CA ASP A 216 -31.10 12.43 27.81
C ASP A 216 -31.76 13.21 26.64
N ALA A 217 -32.95 12.92 26.23
CA ALA A 217 -33.62 13.68 25.17
C ALA A 217 -34.78 14.54 25.68
N GLY A 218 -34.58 15.85 25.70
CA GLY A 218 -35.67 16.81 25.89
C GLY A 218 -36.53 17.00 24.64
N PRO A 219 -37.80 17.43 24.74
CA PRO A 219 -38.69 17.56 23.58
C PRO A 219 -38.23 18.53 22.49
N GLY A 220 -37.28 19.42 22.76
CA GLY A 220 -36.67 20.34 21.77
C GLY A 220 -35.54 19.74 20.91
N GLU A 221 -34.94 18.60 21.31
CA GLU A 221 -33.88 17.96 20.56
C GLU A 221 -34.39 17.17 19.35
N VAL A 222 -35.63 16.69 19.39
CA VAL A 222 -36.28 15.97 18.31
C VAL A 222 -36.51 16.87 17.09
N GLU A 223 -36.81 18.15 17.29
CA GLU A 223 -37.04 19.12 16.22
C GLU A 223 -35.73 19.57 15.55
N ASN A 224 -34.65 19.72 16.34
CA ASN A 224 -33.31 20.00 15.84
C ASN A 224 -32.67 18.79 15.13
N ALA A 225 -32.93 17.57 15.56
CA ALA A 225 -32.45 16.35 14.93
C ALA A 225 -33.10 16.07 13.55
N MET A 226 -34.35 16.51 13.35
CA MET A 226 -35.00 16.45 12.02
C MET A 226 -34.37 17.39 10.98
N VAL A 227 -33.78 18.52 11.42
CA VAL A 227 -33.04 19.46 10.57
C VAL A 227 -31.62 18.97 10.35
N ALA A 228 -31.06 18.15 11.24
CA ALA A 228 -29.69 17.64 11.26
C ALA A 228 -29.43 16.36 10.43
N GLY A 229 -30.42 15.86 9.71
CA GLY A 229 -30.31 14.68 8.86
C GLY A 229 -29.26 14.78 7.72
N LEU A 230 -28.45 15.84 7.73
CA LEU A 230 -27.31 16.09 6.81
C LEU A 230 -25.93 16.09 7.52
N GLN A 231 -25.84 15.82 8.82
CA GLN A 231 -24.63 16.12 9.61
C GLN A 231 -23.62 14.99 9.75
N GLY A 232 -23.88 13.79 9.27
CA GLY A 232 -22.85 12.71 9.25
C GLY A 232 -21.64 13.00 8.35
N GLU A 233 -21.72 13.96 7.43
CA GLU A 233 -20.61 14.44 6.59
C GLU A 233 -19.74 15.50 7.31
N GLY A 234 -20.23 16.17 8.35
CA GLY A 234 -19.54 17.29 9.02
C GLY A 234 -18.29 16.89 9.78
N ALA A 235 -18.34 15.79 10.55
CA ALA A 235 -17.19 15.25 11.28
C ALA A 235 -16.08 14.78 10.33
N LEU A 236 -16.48 14.18 9.23
CA LEU A 236 -15.55 13.73 8.20
C LEU A 236 -14.85 14.93 7.54
N ILE A 237 -15.60 15.97 7.18
CA ILE A 237 -15.07 17.20 6.59
C ILE A 237 -14.15 17.93 7.59
N ALA A 238 -14.51 17.99 8.87
CA ALA A 238 -13.69 18.60 9.92
C ALA A 238 -12.37 17.83 10.13
N ALA A 239 -12.42 16.50 10.23
CA ALA A 239 -11.24 15.65 10.36
C ALA A 239 -10.29 15.76 9.16
N MET A 240 -10.85 15.93 7.95
CA MET A 240 -10.07 16.06 6.72
C MET A 240 -9.59 17.49 6.45
N SER A 241 -10.12 18.48 7.14
CA SER A 241 -9.76 19.90 7.00
C SER A 241 -8.58 20.30 7.91
N ALA A 242 -8.19 19.47 8.86
CA ALA A 242 -7.03 19.66 9.70
C ALA A 242 -5.74 19.74 8.87
N ALA A 243 -4.79 20.57 9.29
CA ALA A 243 -3.49 20.70 8.63
C ALA A 243 -2.74 19.35 8.63
N ARG A 244 -2.13 18.99 7.50
CA ARG A 244 -1.47 17.70 7.32
C ARG A 244 -0.02 17.74 7.75
N ASP A 245 0.35 16.86 8.67
CA ASP A 245 1.70 16.70 9.22
C ASP A 245 2.51 15.56 8.57
N GLY A 246 2.05 15.08 7.40
CA GLY A 246 2.76 14.06 6.64
C GLY A 246 2.41 12.63 6.97
N ARG A 247 1.42 12.43 7.79
CA ARG A 247 0.92 11.11 8.13
C ARG A 247 -0.43 10.86 7.45
N MET A 248 -0.67 9.64 7.02
CA MET A 248 -1.99 9.21 6.62
C MET A 248 -2.87 9.18 7.86
N SER A 249 -3.92 10.01 7.90
CA SER A 249 -4.89 9.94 8.98
C SER A 249 -5.70 8.66 8.84
N ASP A 250 -5.91 8.01 9.95
CA ASP A 250 -6.78 6.84 10.04
C ASP A 250 -8.24 7.25 9.81
N ILE A 251 -8.92 6.53 8.93
CA ILE A 251 -10.31 6.79 8.57
C ILE A 251 -11.30 5.81 9.21
N VAL A 252 -10.87 4.94 10.13
CA VAL A 252 -11.77 3.94 10.75
C VAL A 252 -13.03 4.59 11.31
N ALA A 253 -12.90 5.75 11.96
CA ALA A 253 -14.02 6.48 12.52
C ALA A 253 -14.97 7.09 11.48
N THR A 254 -14.54 7.19 10.22
CA THR A 254 -15.22 7.89 9.13
C THR A 254 -15.51 7.00 7.92
N ILE A 255 -15.38 5.68 8.08
CA ILE A 255 -15.74 4.72 7.03
C ILE A 255 -17.22 4.89 6.72
N GLN A 256 -17.54 5.13 5.45
CA GLN A 256 -18.92 5.24 4.97
C GLN A 256 -19.50 3.86 4.66
N ALA A 257 -20.83 3.77 4.59
CA ALA A 257 -21.54 2.52 4.33
C ALA A 257 -21.10 1.82 3.02
N GLU A 258 -20.77 2.60 1.98
CA GLU A 258 -20.22 2.11 0.72
C GLU A 258 -18.86 1.44 0.93
N GLN A 259 -17.97 2.10 1.67
CA GLN A 259 -16.63 1.61 1.98
C GLN A 259 -16.68 0.37 2.89
N ASP A 260 -17.52 0.39 3.94
CA ASP A 260 -17.67 -0.73 4.88
C ASP A 260 -18.17 -2.00 4.18
N ARG A 261 -19.13 -1.88 3.25
CA ARG A 261 -19.60 -3.02 2.45
C ARG A 261 -18.46 -3.68 1.67
N ILE A 262 -17.55 -2.88 1.11
CA ILE A 262 -16.36 -3.36 0.39
C ILE A 262 -15.38 -4.01 1.36
N VAL A 263 -15.08 -3.36 2.47
CA VAL A 263 -14.16 -3.83 3.52
C VAL A 263 -14.58 -5.19 4.05
N THR A 264 -15.86 -5.36 4.36
CA THR A 264 -16.40 -6.58 5.00
C THR A 264 -16.80 -7.68 4.01
N SER A 265 -16.59 -7.50 2.71
CA SER A 265 -16.91 -8.51 1.70
C SER A 265 -15.95 -9.73 1.79
N ASN A 266 -16.41 -10.93 1.35
CA ASN A 266 -15.64 -12.18 1.43
C ASN A 266 -14.28 -12.08 0.74
N GLY A 267 -13.25 -12.76 1.29
CA GLY A 267 -11.87 -12.78 0.80
C GLY A 267 -11.61 -13.69 -0.41
N THR A 268 -12.61 -14.40 -0.95
CA THR A 268 -12.41 -15.35 -2.05
C THR A 268 -12.51 -14.69 -3.42
N GLY A 269 -11.61 -15.06 -4.33
CA GLY A 269 -11.57 -14.52 -5.68
C GLY A 269 -10.90 -13.14 -5.77
N ALA A 270 -11.09 -12.44 -6.88
CA ALA A 270 -10.60 -11.10 -7.10
C ALA A 270 -11.72 -10.06 -6.87
N LEU A 271 -11.53 -9.18 -5.91
CA LEU A 271 -12.37 -8.01 -5.70
C LEU A 271 -11.67 -6.80 -6.30
N VAL A 272 -12.29 -6.18 -7.28
CA VAL A 272 -11.86 -4.91 -7.85
C VAL A 272 -12.62 -3.77 -7.20
N VAL A 273 -11.90 -2.77 -6.72
CA VAL A 273 -12.44 -1.52 -6.20
C VAL A 273 -12.03 -0.40 -7.16
N GLN A 274 -12.94 -0.06 -8.06
CA GLN A 274 -12.78 1.08 -8.96
C GLN A 274 -13.20 2.35 -8.21
N GLY A 275 -12.36 3.36 -8.20
CA GLY A 275 -12.72 4.64 -7.59
C GLY A 275 -11.86 5.77 -8.12
N GLY A 276 -12.46 6.93 -8.28
CA GLY A 276 -11.75 8.13 -8.70
C GLY A 276 -10.74 8.64 -7.66
N PRO A 277 -10.03 9.71 -7.95
CA PRO A 277 -9.12 10.35 -7.01
C PRO A 277 -9.82 10.77 -5.71
N GLY A 278 -9.17 10.58 -4.57
CA GLY A 278 -9.70 11.05 -3.28
C GLY A 278 -10.92 10.30 -2.72
N THR A 279 -11.32 9.16 -3.31
CA THR A 279 -12.44 8.33 -2.83
C THR A 279 -12.06 7.38 -1.69
N GLY A 280 -10.80 7.38 -1.26
CA GLY A 280 -10.34 6.52 -0.16
C GLY A 280 -9.97 5.09 -0.55
N LYS A 281 -9.70 4.80 -1.83
CA LYS A 281 -9.31 3.46 -2.34
C LYS A 281 -8.27 2.74 -1.48
N THR A 282 -7.13 3.38 -1.26
CA THR A 282 -6.02 2.84 -0.46
C THR A 282 -6.45 2.55 0.97
N ALA A 283 -7.20 3.46 1.58
CA ALA A 283 -7.70 3.28 2.93
C ALA A 283 -8.68 2.09 3.02
N VAL A 284 -9.61 1.97 2.08
CA VAL A 284 -10.51 0.79 1.97
C VAL A 284 -9.70 -0.50 1.82
N ALA A 285 -8.66 -0.50 1.00
CA ALA A 285 -7.79 -1.67 0.83
C ALA A 285 -7.10 -2.08 2.12
N LEU A 286 -6.55 -1.12 2.88
CA LEU A 286 -5.88 -1.38 4.16
C LEU A 286 -6.84 -1.86 5.26
N HIS A 287 -8.00 -1.22 5.39
CA HIS A 287 -9.02 -1.64 6.34
C HIS A 287 -9.57 -3.03 5.99
N ARG A 288 -9.68 -3.34 4.68
CA ARG A 288 -10.03 -4.68 4.24
C ARG A 288 -8.98 -5.71 4.64
N VAL A 289 -7.70 -5.39 4.55
CA VAL A 289 -6.62 -6.27 5.05
C VAL A 289 -6.82 -6.55 6.54
N ALA A 290 -7.04 -5.52 7.35
CA ALA A 290 -7.28 -5.67 8.78
C ALA A 290 -8.53 -6.51 9.07
N TYR A 291 -9.62 -6.31 8.30
CA TYR A 291 -10.82 -7.13 8.42
C TYR A 291 -10.57 -8.60 8.04
N LEU A 292 -9.81 -8.88 6.98
CA LEU A 292 -9.47 -10.24 6.56
C LEU A 292 -8.58 -10.95 7.58
N PHE A 293 -7.61 -10.26 8.20
CA PHE A 293 -6.85 -10.81 9.32
C PHE A 293 -7.75 -11.15 10.52
N TYR A 294 -8.75 -10.33 10.79
CA TYR A 294 -9.72 -10.62 11.84
C TYR A 294 -10.61 -11.83 11.51
N SER A 295 -11.16 -11.89 10.29
CA SER A 295 -12.14 -12.90 9.88
C SER A 295 -11.50 -14.24 9.43
N GLU A 296 -10.27 -14.21 8.90
CA GLU A 296 -9.55 -15.37 8.35
C GLU A 296 -8.18 -15.56 9.01
N ARG A 297 -8.11 -15.30 10.31
CA ARG A 297 -6.89 -15.21 11.11
C ARG A 297 -5.96 -16.41 10.94
N GLU A 298 -6.47 -17.64 11.15
CA GLU A 298 -5.65 -18.84 11.08
C GLU A 298 -4.92 -19.03 9.74
N ARG A 299 -5.56 -18.64 8.65
CA ARG A 299 -4.99 -18.73 7.30
C ARG A 299 -3.93 -17.66 7.06
N LEU A 300 -4.25 -16.42 7.43
CA LEU A 300 -3.39 -15.26 7.11
C LEU A 300 -2.21 -15.10 8.06
N GLU A 301 -2.31 -15.53 9.31
CA GLU A 301 -1.16 -15.57 10.24
C GLU A 301 -0.05 -16.53 9.77
N ARG A 302 -0.39 -17.58 9.00
CA ARG A 302 0.60 -18.54 8.48
C ARG A 302 1.18 -18.14 7.13
N SER A 303 0.37 -17.56 6.28
CA SER A 303 0.74 -17.26 4.89
C SER A 303 1.07 -15.79 4.63
N GLY A 304 0.60 -14.88 5.49
CA GLY A 304 0.75 -13.44 5.32
C GLY A 304 -0.13 -12.85 4.22
N VAL A 305 -0.09 -11.53 4.15
CA VAL A 305 -0.71 -10.73 3.09
C VAL A 305 0.37 -9.93 2.37
N LEU A 306 0.37 -9.95 1.04
CA LEU A 306 1.26 -9.12 0.24
C LEU A 306 0.53 -7.84 -0.18
N LEU A 307 1.11 -6.69 0.13
CA LEU A 307 0.68 -5.39 -0.37
C LEU A 307 1.64 -4.90 -1.45
N VAL A 308 1.15 -4.72 -2.65
CA VAL A 308 1.91 -4.19 -3.80
C VAL A 308 1.50 -2.74 -4.02
N GLY A 309 2.46 -1.83 -3.90
CA GLY A 309 2.25 -0.39 -4.11
C GLY A 309 3.06 0.16 -5.29
N PRO A 310 2.70 1.38 -5.76
CA PRO A 310 3.32 1.99 -6.94
C PRO A 310 4.77 2.44 -6.71
N SER A 311 5.13 2.82 -5.48
CA SER A 311 6.47 3.32 -5.14
C SER A 311 6.85 3.03 -3.70
N ARG A 312 8.17 3.05 -3.41
CA ARG A 312 8.69 2.90 -2.04
C ARG A 312 8.26 4.05 -1.12
N THR A 313 8.13 5.25 -1.65
CA THR A 313 7.65 6.42 -0.90
C THR A 313 6.20 6.23 -0.47
N PHE A 314 5.36 5.75 -1.38
CA PHE A 314 3.98 5.37 -1.07
C PHE A 314 3.91 4.26 -0.02
N LEU A 315 4.71 3.21 -0.15
CA LEU A 315 4.72 2.11 0.83
C LEU A 315 5.13 2.59 2.23
N ARG A 316 6.14 3.47 2.35
CA ARG A 316 6.50 4.07 3.65
C ARG A 316 5.36 4.86 4.26
N TYR A 317 4.58 5.55 3.44
CA TYR A 317 3.39 6.28 3.88
C TYR A 317 2.31 5.33 4.41
N VAL A 318 2.06 4.23 3.72
CA VAL A 318 1.09 3.19 4.10
C VAL A 318 1.55 2.39 5.32
N GLU A 319 2.84 2.07 5.42
CA GLU A 319 3.43 1.31 6.55
C GLU A 319 3.26 2.02 7.90
N GLN A 320 3.03 3.33 7.91
CA GLN A 320 2.73 4.08 9.14
C GLN A 320 1.30 3.80 9.65
N VAL A 321 0.38 3.39 8.77
CA VAL A 321 -1.02 3.11 9.12
C VAL A 321 -1.23 1.66 9.57
N LEU A 322 -0.48 0.71 9.01
CA LEU A 322 -0.65 -0.72 9.30
C LEU A 322 -0.55 -1.07 10.81
N PRO A 323 0.42 -0.54 11.59
CA PRO A 323 0.46 -0.80 13.03
C PRO A 323 -0.76 -0.26 13.78
N SER A 324 -1.32 0.87 13.35
CA SER A 324 -2.54 1.43 13.97
C SER A 324 -3.79 0.58 13.72
N LEU A 325 -3.74 -0.32 12.75
CA LEU A 325 -4.78 -1.32 12.48
C LEU A 325 -4.52 -2.65 13.23
N GLY A 326 -3.40 -2.75 13.98
CA GLY A 326 -3.07 -3.91 14.80
C GLY A 326 -2.49 -5.10 14.05
N GLU A 327 -2.02 -4.92 12.81
CA GLU A 327 -1.62 -6.03 11.94
C GLU A 327 -0.10 -6.06 11.65
N SER A 328 0.55 -7.17 11.98
CA SER A 328 2.00 -7.38 11.77
C SER A 328 2.34 -8.35 10.63
N GLY A 329 1.35 -9.05 10.07
CA GLY A 329 1.54 -10.07 9.02
C GLY A 329 1.50 -9.55 7.58
N VAL A 330 1.65 -8.22 7.36
CA VAL A 330 1.61 -7.61 6.04
C VAL A 330 3.02 -7.39 5.51
N VAL A 331 3.27 -7.88 4.29
CA VAL A 331 4.52 -7.67 3.55
C VAL A 331 4.28 -6.62 2.49
N SER A 332 4.92 -5.46 2.61
CA SER A 332 4.82 -4.38 1.62
C SER A 332 5.95 -4.49 0.61
N THR A 333 5.63 -4.38 -0.68
CA THR A 333 6.62 -4.41 -1.77
C THR A 333 6.21 -3.55 -2.95
N THR A 334 7.19 -3.14 -3.76
CA THR A 334 6.93 -2.61 -5.11
C THR A 334 7.16 -3.72 -6.15
N LEU A 335 6.71 -3.50 -7.38
CA LEU A 335 7.01 -4.42 -8.48
C LEU A 335 8.53 -4.56 -8.69
N ALA A 336 9.28 -3.48 -8.50
CA ALA A 336 10.74 -3.45 -8.62
C ALA A 336 11.47 -4.33 -7.59
N ASP A 337 10.86 -4.55 -6.42
CA ASP A 337 11.42 -5.31 -5.30
C ASP A 337 10.82 -6.72 -5.17
N LEU A 338 9.98 -7.14 -6.11
CA LEU A 338 9.23 -8.40 -6.04
C LEU A 338 10.13 -9.65 -6.06
N VAL A 339 11.32 -9.57 -6.64
CA VAL A 339 12.28 -10.68 -6.73
C VAL A 339 13.47 -10.39 -5.82
N PRO A 340 13.68 -11.16 -4.74
CA PRO A 340 14.82 -10.96 -3.84
C PRO A 340 16.16 -11.00 -4.57
N GLY A 341 17.07 -10.08 -4.22
CA GLY A 341 18.40 -9.98 -4.80
C GLY A 341 18.48 -9.35 -6.19
N VAL A 342 17.37 -8.90 -6.75
CA VAL A 342 17.33 -8.11 -7.98
C VAL A 342 17.15 -6.63 -7.63
N HIS A 343 18.11 -5.80 -8.05
CA HIS A 343 18.06 -4.35 -7.84
C HIS A 343 17.66 -3.65 -9.15
N ALA A 344 16.36 -3.43 -9.33
CA ALA A 344 15.81 -2.78 -10.52
C ALA A 344 15.72 -1.26 -10.33
N ARG A 345 16.83 -0.55 -10.60
CA ARG A 345 16.96 0.91 -10.46
C ARG A 345 17.01 1.65 -11.81
N GLY A 346 17.15 0.90 -12.90
CA GLY A 346 17.18 1.48 -14.25
C GLY A 346 15.87 2.21 -14.54
N VAL A 347 15.98 3.30 -15.31
CA VAL A 347 14.84 4.10 -15.78
C VAL A 347 14.68 3.85 -17.28
N GLU A 348 13.43 3.70 -17.70
CA GLU A 348 13.11 3.49 -19.11
C GLU A 348 11.86 4.26 -19.54
N PRO A 349 11.71 4.55 -20.85
CA PRO A 349 10.49 5.16 -21.37
C PRO A 349 9.25 4.29 -21.16
N PRO A 350 8.06 4.88 -20.97
CA PRO A 350 6.80 4.15 -20.80
C PRO A 350 6.49 3.15 -21.91
N ALA A 351 6.82 3.48 -23.15
CA ALA A 351 6.63 2.60 -24.31
C ALA A 351 7.45 1.30 -24.19
N VAL A 352 8.66 1.37 -23.64
CA VAL A 352 9.49 0.19 -23.39
C VAL A 352 8.88 -0.69 -22.31
N ALA A 353 8.44 -0.08 -21.20
CA ALA A 353 7.78 -0.80 -20.10
C ALA A 353 6.48 -1.47 -20.58
N GLU A 354 5.70 -0.83 -21.45
CA GLU A 354 4.49 -1.39 -22.04
C GLU A 354 4.80 -2.63 -22.87
N VAL A 355 5.77 -2.57 -23.79
CA VAL A 355 6.15 -3.74 -24.59
C VAL A 355 6.60 -4.90 -23.70
N LYS A 356 7.41 -4.65 -22.66
CA LYS A 356 7.85 -5.66 -21.69
C LYS A 356 6.73 -6.25 -20.84
N SER A 357 5.63 -5.53 -20.68
CA SER A 357 4.49 -5.96 -19.88
C SER A 357 3.62 -7.02 -20.53
N ARG A 358 3.69 -7.19 -21.85
CA ARG A 358 2.77 -8.01 -22.63
C ARG A 358 2.91 -9.51 -22.35
N GLN A 359 1.79 -10.22 -22.33
CA GLN A 359 1.72 -11.67 -22.05
C GLN A 359 2.56 -12.54 -23.02
N VAL A 360 2.80 -12.05 -24.24
CA VAL A 360 3.58 -12.76 -25.27
C VAL A 360 4.96 -13.17 -24.76
N TRP A 361 5.54 -12.40 -23.82
CA TRP A 361 6.84 -12.70 -23.22
C TRP A 361 6.89 -14.06 -22.53
N ALA A 362 5.82 -14.55 -21.97
CA ALA A 362 5.78 -15.90 -21.39
C ALA A 362 6.12 -16.99 -22.42
N THR A 363 5.79 -16.77 -23.69
CA THR A 363 6.13 -17.70 -24.80
C THR A 363 7.54 -17.46 -25.30
N ILE A 364 7.94 -16.21 -25.47
CA ILE A 364 9.28 -15.82 -25.92
C ILE A 364 10.35 -16.33 -24.95
N LEU A 365 10.18 -16.10 -23.66
CA LEU A 365 11.11 -16.53 -22.60
C LEU A 365 11.22 -18.06 -22.54
N ARG A 366 10.11 -18.79 -22.69
CA ARG A 366 10.13 -20.27 -22.77
C ARG A 366 10.92 -20.74 -23.99
N ARG A 367 10.80 -20.06 -25.12
CA ARG A 367 11.58 -20.33 -26.34
C ARG A 367 13.06 -20.00 -26.12
N ALA A 368 13.36 -18.88 -25.45
CA ALA A 368 14.73 -18.50 -25.11
C ALA A 368 15.43 -19.52 -24.19
N VAL A 369 14.74 -20.07 -23.21
CA VAL A 369 15.28 -21.16 -22.36
C VAL A 369 15.52 -22.42 -23.18
N ARG A 370 14.64 -22.77 -24.12
CA ARG A 370 14.82 -23.91 -25.01
C ARG A 370 16.00 -23.71 -25.95
N ASP A 371 16.32 -22.49 -26.38
CA ASP A 371 17.49 -22.17 -27.25
C ASP A 371 18.84 -22.41 -26.57
N LEU A 372 18.86 -22.53 -25.24
CA LEU A 372 20.07 -22.92 -24.48
C LEU A 372 20.41 -24.41 -24.62
N GLN A 373 19.49 -25.22 -25.17
CA GLN A 373 19.61 -26.66 -25.34
C GLN A 373 19.90 -26.94 -26.83
N ARG A 374 21.15 -27.25 -27.17
CA ARG A 374 21.62 -27.36 -28.56
C ARG A 374 22.16 -28.74 -28.84
N VAL A 375 21.78 -29.30 -29.99
CA VAL A 375 22.36 -30.51 -30.52
C VAL A 375 23.45 -30.06 -31.51
N PRO A 376 24.71 -30.57 -31.42
CA PRO A 376 25.74 -30.25 -32.41
C PRO A 376 25.38 -30.88 -33.76
N ASP A 377 25.79 -30.22 -34.87
CA ASP A 377 25.50 -30.70 -36.21
C ASP A 377 26.32 -31.94 -36.58
N SER A 378 27.49 -32.12 -35.94
CA SER A 378 28.42 -33.23 -36.15
C SER A 378 29.04 -33.68 -34.84
N PRO A 379 29.58 -34.92 -34.77
CA PRO A 379 30.30 -35.40 -33.59
C PRO A 379 31.43 -34.46 -33.17
N ARG A 380 31.46 -34.13 -31.84
CA ARG A 380 32.48 -33.23 -31.28
C ARG A 380 33.56 -34.02 -30.58
N PRO A 381 34.82 -33.82 -30.91
CA PRO A 381 35.92 -34.51 -30.25
C PRO A 381 36.09 -33.97 -28.81
N ILE A 382 36.27 -34.88 -27.86
CA ILE A 382 36.62 -34.63 -26.46
C ILE A 382 37.88 -35.40 -26.14
N VAL A 383 38.88 -34.76 -25.56
CA VAL A 383 40.11 -35.41 -25.12
C VAL A 383 40.10 -35.58 -23.60
N VAL A 384 40.24 -36.81 -23.14
CA VAL A 384 40.31 -37.16 -21.72
C VAL A 384 41.57 -38.05 -21.52
N GLU A 385 42.52 -37.61 -20.70
CA GLU A 385 43.77 -38.33 -20.45
C GLU A 385 44.49 -38.79 -21.73
N GLY A 386 44.50 -37.95 -22.79
CA GLY A 386 45.09 -38.28 -24.08
C GLY A 386 44.22 -39.16 -24.99
N THR A 387 43.11 -39.71 -24.49
CA THR A 387 42.19 -40.53 -25.28
C THR A 387 41.10 -39.64 -25.93
N ARG A 388 40.92 -39.86 -27.24
CA ARG A 388 39.92 -39.10 -28.03
C ARG A 388 38.55 -39.80 -27.99
N LEU A 389 37.55 -39.15 -27.36
CA LEU A 389 36.16 -39.53 -27.35
C LEU A 389 35.33 -38.72 -28.33
N GLN A 390 34.10 -39.13 -28.58
CA GLN A 390 33.16 -38.43 -29.47
C GLN A 390 31.84 -38.10 -28.76
N LEU A 391 31.51 -36.83 -28.64
CA LEU A 391 30.15 -36.40 -28.23
C LEU A 391 29.24 -36.45 -29.47
N ARG A 392 28.44 -37.49 -29.58
CA ARG A 392 27.62 -37.77 -30.76
C ARG A 392 26.31 -36.97 -30.70
N PRO A 393 25.80 -36.41 -31.83
CA PRO A 393 24.53 -35.71 -31.87
C PRO A 393 23.31 -36.50 -31.38
N GLU A 394 23.29 -37.85 -31.64
CA GLU A 394 22.26 -38.75 -31.16
C GLU A 394 22.23 -38.88 -29.63
N ASP A 395 23.42 -39.00 -29.00
CA ASP A 395 23.52 -39.07 -27.53
C ASP A 395 23.04 -37.76 -26.88
N VAL A 396 23.42 -36.61 -27.44
CA VAL A 396 22.97 -35.30 -26.97
C VAL A 396 21.48 -35.12 -27.13
N ARG A 397 20.88 -35.57 -28.24
CA ARG A 397 19.44 -35.50 -28.48
C ARG A 397 18.66 -36.34 -27.47
N GLU A 398 19.12 -37.57 -27.20
CA GLU A 398 18.48 -38.45 -26.21
C GLU A 398 18.65 -37.89 -24.80
N ALA A 399 19.80 -37.36 -24.44
CA ALA A 399 20.06 -36.73 -23.16
C ALA A 399 19.11 -35.53 -22.93
N ILE A 400 18.96 -34.66 -23.93
CA ILE A 400 17.99 -33.52 -23.90
C ILE A 400 16.56 -34.05 -23.71
N SER A 401 16.17 -35.08 -24.47
CA SER A 401 14.84 -35.67 -24.36
C SER A 401 14.56 -36.22 -22.97
N ARG A 402 15.51 -36.93 -22.37
CA ARG A 402 15.38 -37.47 -20.99
C ARG A 402 15.27 -36.35 -19.95
N ALA A 403 16.14 -35.33 -20.06
CA ALA A 403 16.12 -34.18 -19.18
C ALA A 403 14.77 -33.42 -19.24
N ARG A 404 14.21 -33.24 -20.44
CA ARG A 404 12.90 -32.62 -20.63
C ARG A 404 11.75 -33.44 -20.04
N ARG A 405 11.82 -34.79 -20.13
CA ARG A 405 10.81 -35.69 -19.54
C ARG A 405 10.78 -35.64 -18.00
N SER A 406 11.87 -35.20 -17.35
CA SER A 406 11.91 -35.01 -15.89
C SER A 406 10.93 -33.96 -15.38
N GLY A 407 10.45 -33.06 -16.25
CA GLY A 407 9.57 -31.92 -15.85
C GLY A 407 10.25 -30.86 -14.99
N LYS A 408 11.55 -31.04 -14.67
CA LYS A 408 12.31 -30.10 -13.84
C LYS A 408 12.64 -28.80 -14.62
N PRO A 409 12.81 -27.67 -13.95
CA PRO A 409 13.36 -26.46 -14.53
C PRO A 409 14.75 -26.68 -15.17
N HIS A 410 15.11 -25.82 -16.12
CA HIS A 410 16.31 -25.99 -16.99
C HIS A 410 17.59 -26.32 -16.23
N ASN A 411 17.97 -25.55 -15.22
CA ASN A 411 19.21 -25.75 -14.47
C ASN A 411 19.21 -27.05 -13.66
N LEU A 412 18.06 -27.45 -13.12
CA LEU A 412 17.89 -28.70 -12.39
C LEU A 412 17.83 -29.92 -13.33
N ALA A 413 17.15 -29.78 -14.47
CA ALA A 413 17.10 -30.82 -15.50
C ALA A 413 18.46 -31.11 -16.13
N ARG A 414 19.38 -30.11 -16.10
CA ARG A 414 20.76 -30.25 -16.58
C ARG A 414 21.50 -31.39 -15.90
N GLU A 415 21.26 -31.66 -14.65
CA GLU A 415 21.88 -32.81 -13.95
C GLU A 415 21.58 -34.13 -14.67
N THR A 416 20.31 -34.35 -15.00
CA THR A 416 19.89 -35.56 -15.76
C THR A 416 20.57 -35.64 -17.14
N PHE A 417 20.69 -34.46 -17.81
CA PHE A 417 21.37 -34.34 -19.08
C PHE A 417 22.87 -34.71 -18.98
N VAL A 418 23.58 -34.11 -18.02
CA VAL A 418 24.99 -34.33 -17.78
C VAL A 418 25.31 -35.78 -17.41
N LEU A 419 24.56 -36.31 -16.43
CA LEU A 419 24.74 -37.70 -15.99
C LEU A 419 24.59 -38.72 -17.15
N TRP A 420 23.57 -38.51 -17.98
CA TRP A 420 23.39 -39.39 -19.14
C TRP A 420 24.58 -39.33 -20.12
N LEU A 421 25.08 -38.16 -20.42
CA LEU A 421 26.24 -37.99 -21.34
C LEU A 421 27.53 -38.55 -20.72
N LEU A 422 27.72 -38.32 -19.41
CA LEU A 422 28.89 -38.90 -18.71
C LEU A 422 28.86 -40.44 -18.77
N GLU A 423 27.72 -41.08 -18.62
CA GLU A 423 27.63 -42.54 -18.78
C GLU A 423 27.99 -43.00 -20.18
N ARG A 424 27.55 -42.32 -21.25
CA ARG A 424 27.91 -42.65 -22.62
C ARG A 424 29.38 -42.44 -22.90
N LEU A 425 29.97 -41.37 -22.38
CA LEU A 425 31.40 -41.09 -22.51
C LEU A 425 32.25 -42.07 -21.68
N THR A 426 31.74 -42.50 -20.52
CA THR A 426 32.38 -43.57 -19.68
C THR A 426 32.46 -44.87 -20.45
N ASP A 427 31.37 -45.31 -21.08
CA ASP A 427 31.38 -46.52 -21.94
C ASP A 427 32.43 -46.41 -23.07
N GLN A 428 32.56 -45.21 -23.69
CA GLN A 428 33.55 -44.99 -24.73
C GLN A 428 35.00 -45.04 -24.19
N LEU A 429 35.26 -44.36 -23.02
CA LEU A 429 36.61 -44.33 -22.44
C LEU A 429 37.06 -45.70 -21.94
N ALA A 430 36.16 -46.41 -21.26
CA ALA A 430 36.43 -47.76 -20.80
C ALA A 430 36.79 -48.72 -21.98
N SER A 431 36.01 -48.66 -23.05
CA SER A 431 36.24 -49.40 -24.26
C SER A 431 37.58 -49.07 -24.94
N ALA A 432 37.88 -47.75 -25.05
CA ALA A 432 39.11 -47.27 -25.69
C ALA A 432 40.37 -47.58 -24.87
N THR A 433 40.29 -47.65 -23.56
CA THR A 433 41.42 -47.89 -22.64
C THR A 433 41.47 -49.32 -22.13
N HIS A 434 40.56 -50.20 -22.57
CA HIS A 434 40.43 -51.58 -22.14
C HIS A 434 40.31 -51.73 -20.61
N ARG A 435 39.76 -50.74 -19.92
CA ARG A 435 39.43 -50.77 -18.49
C ARG A 435 38.13 -51.53 -18.26
N ASP A 436 38.08 -52.33 -17.23
CA ASP A 436 36.85 -53.05 -16.85
C ASP A 436 35.87 -52.10 -16.15
N ALA A 437 34.84 -51.67 -16.86
CA ALA A 437 33.79 -50.82 -16.35
C ALA A 437 32.60 -51.56 -15.74
N SER A 438 32.72 -52.88 -15.53
CA SER A 438 31.70 -53.69 -14.78
C SER A 438 31.76 -53.42 -13.29
N ASP A 439 32.91 -53.03 -12.77
CA ASP A 439 33.10 -52.62 -11.39
C ASP A 439 32.61 -51.17 -11.16
N ALA A 440 31.82 -50.98 -10.10
CA ALA A 440 31.19 -49.71 -9.81
C ALA A 440 32.18 -48.60 -9.45
N ASP A 441 33.28 -48.94 -8.76
CA ASP A 441 34.30 -47.98 -8.34
C ASP A 441 35.13 -47.52 -9.55
N THR A 442 35.56 -48.47 -10.38
CA THR A 442 36.28 -48.18 -11.64
C THR A 442 35.41 -47.28 -12.55
N ARG A 443 34.11 -47.56 -12.63
CA ARG A 443 33.18 -46.75 -13.42
C ARG A 443 33.04 -45.31 -12.84
N ALA A 444 32.99 -45.20 -11.52
CA ALA A 444 32.96 -43.90 -10.84
C ALA A 444 34.23 -43.06 -11.09
N TRP A 445 35.40 -43.66 -11.05
CA TRP A 445 36.68 -43.05 -11.37
C TRP A 445 36.71 -42.50 -12.83
N ILE A 446 36.38 -43.36 -13.80
CA ILE A 446 36.33 -42.97 -15.22
C ILE A 446 35.36 -41.80 -15.42
N ARG A 447 34.22 -41.83 -14.76
CA ARG A 447 33.22 -40.75 -14.84
C ARG A 447 33.78 -39.45 -14.28
N GLU A 448 34.52 -39.49 -13.18
CA GLU A 448 35.16 -38.33 -12.55
C GLU A 448 36.24 -37.73 -13.43
N ASP A 449 37.09 -38.58 -14.07
CA ASP A 449 38.09 -38.15 -15.05
C ASP A 449 37.45 -37.37 -16.20
N ILE A 450 36.33 -37.86 -16.74
CA ILE A 450 35.55 -37.17 -17.78
C ILE A 450 34.94 -35.89 -17.25
N ARG A 451 34.36 -35.92 -16.06
CA ARG A 451 33.70 -34.77 -15.44
C ARG A 451 34.66 -33.62 -15.19
N THR A 452 35.90 -33.89 -14.88
CA THR A 452 36.96 -32.92 -14.61
C THR A 452 37.64 -32.44 -15.87
N ALA A 453 37.62 -33.22 -16.98
CA ALA A 453 38.24 -32.87 -18.25
C ALA A 453 37.67 -31.58 -18.84
N ARG A 454 38.58 -30.66 -19.20
CA ARG A 454 38.23 -29.33 -19.72
C ARG A 454 37.37 -29.38 -20.99
N ASP A 455 37.77 -30.25 -21.92
CA ASP A 455 37.07 -30.41 -23.21
C ASP A 455 35.65 -30.96 -22.99
N ALA A 456 35.47 -31.94 -22.12
CA ALA A 456 34.17 -32.49 -21.80
C ALA A 456 33.24 -31.45 -21.21
N ARG A 457 33.77 -30.70 -20.23
CA ARG A 457 32.97 -29.56 -19.61
C ARG A 457 32.55 -28.55 -20.65
N ARG A 458 33.47 -28.15 -21.53
CA ARG A 458 33.20 -27.16 -22.58
C ARG A 458 32.13 -27.63 -23.54
N GLU A 459 32.28 -28.82 -24.13
CA GLU A 459 31.36 -29.33 -25.15
C GLU A 459 29.98 -29.65 -24.54
N ILE A 460 29.92 -30.19 -23.31
CA ILE A 460 28.67 -30.43 -22.59
C ILE A 460 27.97 -29.09 -22.29
N ASN A 461 28.69 -28.04 -21.84
CA ASN A 461 28.12 -26.73 -21.57
C ASN A 461 27.63 -26.04 -22.85
N LEU A 462 28.27 -26.26 -23.99
CA LEU A 462 27.78 -25.72 -25.28
C LEU A 462 26.46 -26.39 -25.71
N CYS A 463 26.22 -27.62 -25.30
CA CYS A 463 24.96 -28.34 -25.57
C CYS A 463 23.85 -27.99 -24.62
N TRP A 464 24.18 -27.64 -23.36
CA TRP A 464 23.18 -27.23 -22.34
C TRP A 464 23.80 -26.17 -21.43
N MET A 465 23.60 -24.90 -21.82
CA MET A 465 24.25 -23.79 -21.15
C MET A 465 23.52 -23.42 -19.85
N PRO A 466 24.17 -23.54 -18.68
CA PRO A 466 23.62 -23.01 -17.45
C PRO A 466 23.61 -21.46 -17.50
N THR A 467 22.55 -20.84 -16.97
CA THR A 467 22.47 -19.37 -16.97
C THR A 467 21.58 -18.87 -15.82
N THR A 468 21.71 -17.59 -15.51
CA THR A 468 20.86 -16.90 -14.55
C THR A 468 19.70 -16.19 -15.26
N PRO A 469 18.58 -15.92 -14.56
CA PRO A 469 17.46 -15.16 -15.13
C PRO A 469 17.89 -13.80 -15.69
N VAL A 470 18.67 -13.03 -14.91
CA VAL A 470 19.17 -11.72 -15.32
C VAL A 470 20.10 -11.85 -16.54
N GLY A 471 21.06 -12.79 -16.51
CA GLY A 471 22.02 -12.98 -17.61
C GLY A 471 21.36 -13.43 -18.91
N LEU A 472 20.26 -14.21 -18.87
CA LEU A 472 19.52 -14.58 -20.07
C LEU A 472 18.74 -13.40 -20.64
N LEU A 473 18.11 -12.60 -19.77
CA LEU A 473 17.36 -11.42 -20.19
C LEU A 473 18.30 -10.37 -20.80
N GLU A 474 19.42 -10.10 -20.15
CA GLU A 474 20.47 -9.20 -20.64
C GLU A 474 21.02 -9.64 -22.00
N ARG A 475 21.21 -10.95 -22.18
CA ARG A 475 21.63 -11.52 -23.47
C ARG A 475 20.59 -11.33 -24.58
N LEU A 476 19.28 -11.36 -24.23
CA LEU A 476 18.20 -11.08 -25.18
C LEU A 476 18.23 -9.62 -25.63
N TRP A 477 18.36 -8.70 -24.67
CA TRP A 477 18.37 -7.26 -24.96
C TRP A 477 19.60 -6.81 -25.76
N ALA A 478 20.77 -7.42 -25.50
CA ALA A 478 22.02 -7.05 -26.12
C ALA A 478 22.27 -7.70 -27.51
N ARG A 479 21.37 -8.56 -28.01
CA ARG A 479 21.55 -9.29 -29.26
C ARG A 479 20.34 -9.22 -30.17
N PRO A 480 20.19 -8.17 -31.00
CA PRO A 480 19.05 -7.97 -31.89
C PRO A 480 18.70 -9.20 -32.74
N ALA A 481 19.69 -9.84 -33.39
CA ALA A 481 19.47 -11.03 -34.21
C ALA A 481 18.93 -12.24 -33.40
N LEU A 482 19.30 -12.35 -32.11
CA LEU A 482 18.74 -13.37 -31.22
C LEU A 482 17.28 -13.04 -30.88
N LEU A 483 17.01 -11.79 -30.57
CA LEU A 483 15.69 -11.30 -30.26
C LEU A 483 14.73 -11.45 -31.45
N GLU A 484 15.18 -11.10 -32.67
CA GLU A 484 14.40 -11.28 -33.89
C GLU A 484 14.00 -12.75 -34.11
N ARG A 485 14.94 -13.67 -33.94
CA ARG A 485 14.70 -15.11 -34.09
C ARG A 485 13.78 -15.69 -33.05
N LEU A 486 13.86 -15.19 -31.79
CA LEU A 486 13.12 -15.75 -30.63
C LEU A 486 11.78 -15.05 -30.38
N ALA A 487 11.59 -13.83 -30.87
CA ALA A 487 10.39 -13.00 -30.66
C ALA A 487 9.75 -12.57 -31.99
N PRO A 488 9.33 -13.51 -32.85
CA PRO A 488 8.68 -13.17 -34.13
C PRO A 488 7.29 -12.53 -33.94
N GLU A 489 6.71 -12.64 -32.75
CA GLU A 489 5.44 -12.04 -32.40
C GLU A 489 5.54 -10.52 -32.16
N LEU A 490 6.73 -10.00 -31.90
CA LEU A 490 7.00 -8.58 -31.79
C LEU A 490 7.36 -8.01 -33.16
N ASP A 491 6.86 -6.85 -33.50
CA ASP A 491 7.28 -6.15 -34.71
C ASP A 491 8.70 -5.57 -34.59
N ALA A 492 9.23 -4.98 -35.66
CA ALA A 492 10.59 -4.44 -35.66
C ALA A 492 10.74 -3.23 -34.72
N SER A 493 9.69 -2.41 -34.57
CA SER A 493 9.69 -1.23 -33.69
C SER A 493 9.68 -1.67 -32.22
N ASP A 494 8.84 -2.63 -31.86
CA ASP A 494 8.80 -3.18 -30.50
C ASP A 494 10.14 -3.82 -30.10
N ARG A 495 10.78 -4.57 -31.01
CA ARG A 495 12.09 -5.17 -30.76
C ARG A 495 13.17 -4.10 -30.53
N ALA A 496 13.19 -3.05 -31.37
CA ALA A 496 14.13 -1.95 -31.21
C ALA A 496 13.97 -1.19 -29.89
N LEU A 497 12.73 -1.05 -29.38
CA LEU A 497 12.45 -0.42 -28.09
C LEU A 497 13.09 -1.15 -26.91
N VAL A 498 13.13 -2.48 -26.93
CA VAL A 498 13.66 -3.27 -25.79
C VAL A 498 15.16 -3.54 -25.90
N GLU A 499 15.80 -3.19 -27.02
CA GLU A 499 17.25 -3.33 -27.20
C GLU A 499 18.01 -2.42 -26.23
N ARG A 500 19.02 -2.98 -25.56
CA ARG A 500 19.93 -2.20 -24.72
C ARG A 500 21.28 -2.92 -24.58
N PRO A 501 22.38 -2.17 -24.25
CA PRO A 501 23.71 -2.76 -24.10
C PRO A 501 23.77 -3.74 -22.94
N ALA A 502 24.69 -4.70 -23.03
CA ALA A 502 25.02 -5.60 -21.93
C ALA A 502 25.55 -4.80 -20.72
N GLY A 503 25.20 -5.24 -19.50
CA GLY A 503 25.59 -4.58 -18.26
C GLY A 503 24.71 -3.38 -17.87
N ALA A 504 23.66 -3.09 -18.62
CA ALA A 504 22.67 -2.06 -18.21
C ALA A 504 21.87 -2.53 -17.00
N GLU A 505 21.63 -1.62 -16.06
CA GLU A 505 20.84 -1.93 -14.86
C GLU A 505 19.43 -2.43 -15.21
N PRO A 506 18.91 -3.45 -14.51
CA PRO A 506 17.52 -3.88 -14.65
C PRO A 506 16.54 -2.76 -14.32
N THR A 507 15.44 -2.71 -15.08
CA THR A 507 14.32 -1.78 -14.82
C THR A 507 13.18 -2.47 -14.08
N PRO A 508 12.26 -1.73 -13.46
CA PRO A 508 11.09 -2.32 -12.83
C PRO A 508 10.26 -3.24 -13.74
N ALA A 509 10.16 -2.93 -15.04
CA ALA A 509 9.44 -3.77 -15.98
C ALA A 509 10.21 -5.06 -16.39
N ASP A 510 11.51 -5.16 -16.12
CA ASP A 510 12.25 -6.40 -16.27
C ASP A 510 11.94 -7.42 -15.17
N VAL A 511 11.54 -6.98 -13.98
CA VAL A 511 11.37 -7.85 -12.80
C VAL A 511 10.35 -8.99 -13.03
N PRO A 512 9.17 -8.76 -13.61
CA PRO A 512 8.25 -9.84 -13.95
C PRO A 512 8.82 -10.84 -14.97
N LEU A 513 9.66 -10.38 -15.91
CA LEU A 513 10.34 -11.23 -16.89
C LEU A 513 11.44 -12.06 -16.22
N ILE A 514 12.18 -11.46 -15.30
CA ILE A 514 13.18 -12.14 -14.47
C ILE A 514 12.51 -13.20 -13.60
N ASP A 515 11.34 -12.90 -12.99
CA ASP A 515 10.56 -13.85 -12.22
C ASP A 515 10.09 -15.05 -13.08
N GLU A 516 9.59 -14.80 -14.29
CA GLU A 516 9.23 -15.87 -15.24
C GLU A 516 10.44 -16.72 -15.62
N LEU A 517 11.60 -16.10 -15.89
CA LEU A 517 12.83 -16.82 -16.16
C LEU A 517 13.33 -17.62 -14.96
N ALA A 518 13.19 -17.09 -13.74
CA ALA A 518 13.57 -17.79 -12.53
C ALA A 518 12.75 -19.08 -12.34
N GLU A 519 11.48 -19.05 -12.74
CA GLU A 519 10.61 -20.23 -12.73
C GLU A 519 11.03 -21.27 -13.78
N LEU A 520 11.33 -20.81 -15.01
CA LEU A 520 11.73 -21.66 -16.13
C LEU A 520 13.14 -22.25 -15.97
N LEU A 521 14.07 -21.48 -15.42
CA LEU A 521 15.47 -21.90 -15.24
C LEU A 521 15.67 -22.69 -13.94
N GLY A 522 14.95 -22.35 -12.87
CA GLY A 522 15.25 -22.85 -11.54
C GLY A 522 16.58 -22.33 -10.97
N PRO A 523 16.93 -22.68 -9.73
CA PRO A 523 18.17 -22.25 -9.09
C PRO A 523 19.40 -22.79 -9.86
N SER A 524 20.45 -21.96 -10.00
CA SER A 524 21.72 -22.40 -10.56
C SER A 524 22.53 -23.18 -9.54
N GLN A 525 23.32 -24.18 -10.00
CA GLN A 525 24.23 -24.94 -9.12
C GLN A 525 25.25 -24.02 -8.42
N ASP A 526 25.72 -22.98 -9.12
CA ASP A 526 26.66 -22.01 -8.54
C ASP A 526 26.01 -21.20 -7.41
N ALA A 527 24.75 -20.80 -7.58
CA ALA A 527 24.00 -20.09 -6.52
C ALA A 527 23.70 -21.02 -5.34
N GLN A 528 23.37 -22.29 -5.57
CA GLN A 528 23.20 -23.28 -4.51
C GLN A 528 24.50 -23.57 -3.78
N SER A 529 25.60 -23.76 -4.52
CA SER A 529 26.93 -23.98 -3.93
C SER A 529 27.43 -22.76 -3.16
N HIS A 530 27.17 -21.56 -3.64
CA HIS A 530 27.51 -20.32 -2.95
C HIS A 530 26.69 -20.17 -1.66
N ARG A 531 25.38 -20.45 -1.71
CA ARG A 531 24.52 -20.44 -0.52
C ARG A 531 24.96 -21.47 0.51
N ALA A 532 25.22 -22.71 0.07
CA ALA A 532 25.71 -23.79 0.94
C ALA A 532 27.10 -23.44 1.55
N ARG A 533 27.96 -22.77 0.82
CA ARG A 533 29.25 -22.28 1.37
C ARG A 533 29.06 -21.20 2.40
N LEU A 534 28.17 -20.21 2.16
CA LEU A 534 27.87 -19.17 3.13
C LEU A 534 27.22 -19.74 4.40
N GLU A 535 26.31 -20.69 4.25
CA GLU A 535 25.71 -21.40 5.38
C GLU A 535 26.75 -22.20 6.16
N ALA A 536 27.64 -22.94 5.47
CA ALA A 536 28.73 -23.65 6.09
C ALA A 536 29.73 -22.73 6.79
N GLN A 537 30.09 -21.60 6.17
CA GLN A 537 30.98 -20.60 6.77
C GLN A 537 30.35 -19.95 8.01
N ARG A 538 29.07 -19.58 7.94
CA ARG A 538 28.33 -19.04 9.08
C ARG A 538 28.24 -20.05 10.22
N ARG A 539 28.02 -21.34 9.90
CA ARG A 539 28.02 -22.40 10.90
C ARG A 539 29.40 -22.57 11.54
N GLU A 540 30.47 -22.55 10.74
CA GLU A 540 31.83 -22.60 11.23
C GLU A 540 32.19 -21.43 12.16
N GLU A 541 31.78 -20.21 11.81
CA GLU A 541 31.90 -19.02 12.64
C GLU A 541 31.13 -19.17 13.97
N LEU A 542 29.90 -19.70 13.94
CA LEU A 542 29.10 -19.97 15.12
C LEU A 542 29.73 -21.05 16.03
N VAL A 543 30.23 -22.12 15.45
CA VAL A 543 30.95 -23.19 16.21
C VAL A 543 32.24 -22.65 16.82
N SER A 544 33.00 -21.82 16.09
CA SER A 544 34.20 -21.15 16.60
C SER A 544 33.88 -20.21 17.74
N TYR A 545 32.82 -19.39 17.63
CA TYR A 545 32.35 -18.51 18.69
C TYR A 545 31.87 -19.31 19.91
N ALA A 546 31.14 -20.43 19.69
CA ALA A 546 30.68 -21.31 20.75
C ALA A 546 31.86 -21.97 21.49
N ALA A 547 32.93 -22.40 20.79
CA ALA A 547 34.14 -22.94 21.37
C ALA A 547 34.84 -21.91 22.23
N GLN A 548 35.04 -20.69 21.78
CA GLN A 548 35.62 -19.59 22.55
C GLN A 548 34.79 -19.23 23.81
N ALA A 549 33.46 -19.29 23.72
CA ALA A 549 32.56 -19.01 24.83
C ALA A 549 32.65 -20.14 25.89
N ILE A 550 32.77 -21.40 25.49
CA ILE A 550 32.97 -22.57 26.39
C ILE A 550 34.30 -22.41 27.12
N GLU A 551 35.38 -22.05 26.40
CA GLU A 551 36.73 -21.88 26.98
C GLU A 551 36.78 -20.69 27.93
N ALA A 552 36.23 -19.56 27.55
CA ALA A 552 36.26 -18.31 28.37
C ALA A 552 35.38 -18.40 29.62
N GLN A 553 34.30 -19.13 29.62
CA GLN A 553 33.35 -19.22 30.74
C GLN A 553 33.38 -20.55 31.46
N ASN A 554 34.28 -21.48 31.06
CA ASN A 554 34.43 -22.84 31.63
C ASN A 554 33.06 -23.57 31.72
N LEU A 555 32.24 -23.43 30.68
CA LEU A 555 30.87 -23.96 30.67
C LEU A 555 30.86 -25.48 30.49
N GLY A 556 30.17 -26.16 31.39
CA GLY A 556 29.76 -27.57 31.22
C GLY A 556 30.74 -28.63 31.55
N GLU A 557 31.88 -28.35 32.24
CA GLU A 557 32.85 -29.36 32.73
C GLU A 557 33.18 -30.49 31.69
N GLY A 558 33.25 -30.14 30.39
CA GLY A 558 33.55 -31.09 29.32
C GLY A 558 32.33 -31.87 28.79
N MET A 559 31.09 -31.57 29.21
CA MET A 559 29.87 -32.21 28.74
C MET A 559 29.11 -31.40 27.67
N VAL A 560 29.53 -30.17 27.36
CA VAL A 560 28.93 -29.32 26.31
C VAL A 560 29.91 -29.21 25.17
N ASP A 561 29.50 -29.71 24.00
CA ASP A 561 30.23 -29.60 22.75
C ASP A 561 29.95 -28.26 22.07
N ALA A 562 30.97 -27.70 21.39
CA ALA A 562 30.85 -26.45 20.64
C ALA A 562 29.80 -26.52 19.53
N GLU A 563 29.63 -27.66 18.90
CA GLU A 563 28.59 -27.91 17.91
C GLU A 563 27.20 -27.85 18.54
N MET A 564 26.99 -28.46 19.70
CA MET A 564 25.74 -28.39 20.45
C MET A 564 25.40 -26.97 20.92
N LEU A 565 26.40 -26.17 21.27
CA LEU A 565 26.19 -24.77 21.65
C LEU A 565 25.93 -23.91 20.43
N ALA A 566 26.58 -24.15 19.29
CA ALA A 566 26.34 -23.49 18.03
C ALA A 566 24.92 -23.76 17.51
N ASP A 567 24.48 -25.04 17.54
CA ASP A 567 23.09 -25.42 17.21
C ASP A 567 22.08 -24.70 18.13
N ARG A 568 22.43 -24.53 19.40
CA ARG A 568 21.62 -23.80 20.39
C ARG A 568 21.55 -22.30 20.10
N VAL A 569 22.64 -21.67 19.66
CA VAL A 569 22.71 -20.27 19.31
C VAL A 569 21.97 -20.03 17.98
N GLU A 570 22.07 -20.97 17.02
CA GLU A 570 21.34 -20.93 15.77
C GLU A 570 19.82 -21.06 16.00
N ASP A 571 19.38 -21.93 16.90
CA ASP A 571 17.98 -22.06 17.33
C ASP A 571 17.50 -20.91 18.23
N SER A 572 18.40 -20.18 18.90
CA SER A 572 18.09 -19.07 19.83
C SER A 572 18.28 -17.69 19.21
N GLY A 573 18.70 -17.61 17.95
CA GLY A 573 18.78 -16.37 17.19
C GLY A 573 17.38 -15.75 17.05
N PRO A 574 17.26 -14.41 16.93
CA PRO A 574 15.97 -13.78 16.75
C PRO A 574 15.27 -14.42 15.54
N SER A 575 14.16 -15.11 15.79
CA SER A 575 13.39 -15.74 14.73
C SER A 575 12.93 -14.64 13.78
N LEU A 576 13.33 -14.73 12.51
CA LEU A 576 12.87 -13.81 11.47
C LEU A 576 11.34 -13.76 11.51
N THR A 577 10.80 -12.56 11.50
CA THR A 577 9.36 -12.35 11.39
C THR A 577 8.83 -13.01 10.12
N LEU A 578 7.53 -13.30 10.08
CA LEU A 578 6.89 -13.84 8.87
C LEU A 578 7.19 -12.93 7.66
N ALA A 579 7.16 -11.63 7.84
CA ALA A 579 7.45 -10.65 6.79
C ALA A 579 8.89 -10.74 6.27
N GLU A 580 9.88 -10.91 7.15
CA GLU A 580 11.28 -11.07 6.75
C GLU A 580 11.54 -12.38 6.01
N ARG A 581 10.96 -13.48 6.49
CA ARG A 581 11.04 -14.80 5.80
C ARG A 581 10.41 -14.74 4.42
N ALA A 582 9.23 -14.15 4.32
CA ALA A 582 8.51 -14.01 3.06
C ALA A 582 9.23 -13.10 2.05
N ARG A 583 9.88 -12.02 2.53
CA ARG A 583 10.72 -11.15 1.68
C ARG A 583 11.97 -11.84 1.16
N ALA A 584 12.55 -12.74 1.93
CA ALA A 584 13.76 -13.46 1.54
C ALA A 584 13.49 -14.64 0.60
N ASP A 585 12.27 -15.17 0.57
CA ASP A 585 11.90 -16.35 -0.22
C ASP A 585 11.06 -15.97 -1.44
N ARG A 586 11.66 -16.03 -2.64
CA ARG A 586 10.96 -15.81 -3.91
C ARG A 586 9.76 -16.75 -4.10
N THR A 587 9.80 -17.95 -3.54
CA THR A 587 8.78 -18.99 -3.71
C THR A 587 7.65 -18.89 -2.67
N TRP A 588 7.74 -17.93 -1.75
CA TRP A 588 6.72 -17.72 -0.73
C TRP A 588 5.34 -17.49 -1.36
N THR A 589 4.34 -18.14 -0.81
CA THR A 589 2.94 -18.00 -1.24
C THR A 589 2.11 -17.31 -0.16
N TYR A 590 1.42 -16.26 -0.57
CA TYR A 590 0.59 -15.44 0.31
C TYR A 590 -0.86 -15.93 0.32
N GLY A 591 -1.53 -15.77 1.44
CA GLY A 591 -2.95 -16.07 1.58
C GLY A 591 -3.85 -15.04 0.90
N HIS A 592 -3.38 -13.79 0.78
CA HIS A 592 -4.10 -12.71 0.10
C HIS A 592 -3.10 -11.72 -0.50
N ILE A 593 -3.44 -11.13 -1.64
CA ILE A 593 -2.64 -10.07 -2.27
C ILE A 593 -3.51 -8.83 -2.45
N VAL A 594 -2.99 -7.70 -2.02
CA VAL A 594 -3.56 -6.37 -2.27
C VAL A 594 -2.69 -5.66 -3.28
N VAL A 595 -3.29 -5.09 -4.30
CA VAL A 595 -2.60 -4.31 -5.33
C VAL A 595 -3.22 -2.93 -5.39
N ASP A 596 -2.40 -1.91 -5.08
CA ASP A 596 -2.82 -0.52 -5.26
C ASP A 596 -2.28 0.05 -6.58
N GLU A 597 -2.99 1.02 -7.15
CA GLU A 597 -2.76 1.56 -8.49
C GLU A 597 -2.65 0.45 -9.56
N ALA A 598 -3.54 -0.53 -9.44
CA ALA A 598 -3.49 -1.79 -10.17
C ALA A 598 -3.62 -1.63 -11.69
N GLN A 599 -4.15 -0.51 -12.19
CA GLN A 599 -4.22 -0.19 -13.61
C GLN A 599 -2.82 -0.06 -14.25
N GLU A 600 -1.77 0.20 -13.46
CA GLU A 600 -0.39 0.30 -13.96
C GLU A 600 0.28 -1.06 -14.20
N LEU A 601 -0.31 -2.16 -13.72
CA LEU A 601 0.29 -3.47 -13.83
C LEU A 601 -0.10 -4.14 -15.15
N GLY A 602 0.93 -4.53 -15.92
CA GLY A 602 0.72 -5.32 -17.13
C GLY A 602 0.63 -6.82 -16.88
N ASP A 603 0.36 -7.59 -17.94
CA ASP A 603 0.12 -9.03 -17.93
C ASP A 603 1.20 -9.85 -17.21
N MET A 604 2.48 -9.53 -17.47
CA MET A 604 3.58 -10.30 -16.86
C MET A 604 3.68 -10.05 -15.36
N ALA A 605 3.31 -8.86 -14.86
CA ALA A 605 3.22 -8.57 -13.43
C ALA A 605 2.09 -9.38 -12.79
N TRP A 606 0.90 -9.38 -13.38
CA TRP A 606 -0.22 -10.18 -12.90
C TRP A 606 0.09 -11.67 -12.90
N ARG A 607 0.83 -12.15 -13.89
CA ARG A 607 1.30 -13.54 -13.95
C ARG A 607 2.26 -13.87 -12.80
N ALA A 608 3.17 -12.96 -12.43
CA ALA A 608 4.07 -13.12 -11.30
C ALA A 608 3.33 -13.12 -9.96
N LEU A 609 2.35 -12.22 -9.77
CA LEU A 609 1.50 -12.17 -8.59
C LEU A 609 0.60 -13.41 -8.46
N ALA A 610 0.07 -13.88 -9.59
CA ALA A 610 -0.75 -15.10 -9.63
C ALA A 610 -0.03 -16.36 -9.12
N ARG A 611 1.29 -16.46 -9.32
CA ARG A 611 2.10 -17.54 -8.76
C ARG A 611 2.24 -17.43 -7.25
N ARG A 612 2.32 -16.21 -6.73
CA ARG A 612 2.45 -15.94 -5.29
C ARG A 612 1.16 -16.06 -4.49
N CYS A 613 0.01 -16.16 -5.16
CA CYS A 613 -1.28 -16.39 -4.52
C CYS A 613 -2.06 -17.52 -5.22
N PRO A 614 -1.69 -18.80 -4.97
CA PRO A 614 -2.35 -19.94 -5.60
C PRO A 614 -3.85 -20.02 -5.29
N VAL A 615 -4.27 -19.53 -4.13
CA VAL A 615 -5.69 -19.46 -3.69
C VAL A 615 -6.49 -18.38 -4.43
N ARG A 616 -5.83 -17.56 -5.25
CA ARG A 616 -6.46 -16.51 -6.06
C ARG A 616 -7.32 -15.52 -5.26
N SER A 617 -6.88 -15.18 -4.07
CA SER A 617 -7.52 -14.19 -3.19
C SER A 617 -6.85 -12.83 -3.39
N PHE A 618 -7.54 -11.90 -4.07
CA PHE A 618 -7.01 -10.59 -4.43
C PHE A 618 -7.94 -9.46 -4.04
N THR A 619 -7.38 -8.35 -3.55
CA THR A 619 -8.02 -7.05 -3.52
C THR A 619 -7.26 -6.12 -4.46
N VAL A 620 -7.93 -5.66 -5.51
CA VAL A 620 -7.37 -4.87 -6.60
C VAL A 620 -8.00 -3.50 -6.53
N VAL A 621 -7.23 -2.48 -6.18
CA VAL A 621 -7.74 -1.10 -6.13
C VAL A 621 -7.05 -0.25 -7.18
N GLY A 622 -7.81 0.62 -7.82
CA GLY A 622 -7.27 1.46 -8.87
C GLY A 622 -8.32 2.32 -9.57
N ASP A 623 -7.86 3.00 -10.59
CA ASP A 623 -8.69 3.85 -11.44
C ASP A 623 -8.18 3.79 -12.89
N LEU A 624 -8.98 3.27 -13.81
CA LEU A 624 -8.60 3.15 -15.21
C LEU A 624 -8.32 4.52 -15.87
N ALA A 625 -8.97 5.60 -15.40
CA ALA A 625 -8.72 6.95 -15.88
C ALA A 625 -7.35 7.50 -15.46
N GLN A 626 -6.70 6.92 -14.46
CA GLN A 626 -5.37 7.30 -13.99
C GLN A 626 -4.23 6.49 -14.63
N TYR A 627 -4.51 5.69 -15.67
CA TYR A 627 -3.49 4.91 -16.35
C TYR A 627 -2.48 5.81 -17.08
N SER A 628 -1.17 5.55 -16.86
CA SER A 628 -0.09 6.39 -17.39
C SER A 628 0.46 5.94 -18.74
N GLY A 629 0.12 4.76 -19.20
CA GLY A 629 0.69 4.19 -20.43
C GLY A 629 -0.02 4.67 -21.68
N PRO A 630 0.53 4.36 -22.86
CA PRO A 630 -0.01 4.83 -24.13
C PRO A 630 -1.33 4.16 -24.55
N ASN A 631 -1.62 2.97 -24.03
CA ASN A 631 -2.79 2.17 -24.38
C ASN A 631 -3.63 1.91 -23.13
N ALA A 632 -4.51 2.86 -22.76
CA ALA A 632 -5.35 2.72 -21.59
C ALA A 632 -6.26 1.47 -21.68
N PRO A 633 -6.30 0.62 -20.65
CA PRO A 633 -7.17 -0.55 -20.63
C PRO A 633 -8.63 -0.11 -20.58
N ARG A 634 -9.49 -0.82 -21.30
CA ARG A 634 -10.92 -0.48 -21.41
C ARG A 634 -11.74 -1.04 -20.26
N SER A 635 -11.26 -2.08 -19.61
CA SER A 635 -11.97 -2.73 -18.52
C SER A 635 -11.01 -3.44 -17.57
N TRP A 636 -11.46 -3.68 -16.35
CA TRP A 636 -10.75 -4.51 -15.39
C TRP A 636 -10.63 -5.98 -15.83
N MET A 637 -11.51 -6.45 -16.69
CA MET A 637 -11.39 -7.78 -17.29
C MET A 637 -10.16 -7.88 -18.19
N ASP A 638 -9.80 -6.79 -18.89
CA ASP A 638 -8.60 -6.75 -19.72
C ASP A 638 -7.34 -6.70 -18.84
N VAL A 639 -7.34 -5.86 -17.82
CA VAL A 639 -6.21 -5.73 -16.85
C VAL A 639 -5.91 -7.06 -16.15
N LEU A 640 -6.96 -7.81 -15.79
CA LEU A 640 -6.84 -9.04 -15.01
C LEU A 640 -6.88 -10.32 -15.85
N ALA A 641 -6.78 -10.22 -17.17
CA ALA A 641 -6.85 -11.37 -18.09
C ALA A 641 -5.82 -12.46 -17.73
N SER A 642 -4.64 -12.05 -17.30
CA SER A 642 -3.54 -12.96 -16.92
C SER A 642 -3.71 -13.64 -15.55
N LEU A 643 -4.67 -13.22 -14.72
CA LEU A 643 -5.06 -13.96 -13.50
C LEU A 643 -5.88 -15.23 -13.80
N GLY A 644 -6.29 -15.46 -15.04
CA GLY A 644 -7.16 -16.57 -15.41
C GLY A 644 -8.65 -16.31 -15.09
N THR A 645 -9.06 -15.05 -15.10
CA THR A 645 -10.46 -14.64 -14.91
C THR A 645 -11.36 -15.04 -16.09
N ARG A 646 -10.80 -15.30 -17.26
CA ARG A 646 -11.52 -15.89 -18.40
C ARG A 646 -11.54 -17.41 -18.28
N ALA A 647 -12.71 -18.00 -18.30
CA ALA A 647 -12.92 -19.44 -18.36
C ALA A 647 -12.23 -20.04 -19.61
N ARG A 648 -11.04 -20.62 -19.43
CA ARG A 648 -10.53 -21.65 -20.34
C ARG A 648 -11.27 -22.92 -19.96
N THR A 649 -11.90 -23.57 -20.92
CA THR A 649 -12.60 -24.85 -20.75
C THR A 649 -11.78 -25.80 -19.88
N GLY A 650 -12.26 -26.05 -18.64
CA GLY A 650 -11.69 -27.03 -17.71
C GLY A 650 -10.80 -26.49 -16.56
N ALA A 651 -10.49 -25.20 -16.50
CA ALA A 651 -9.81 -24.60 -15.34
C ALA A 651 -10.81 -23.78 -14.52
N ALA A 652 -10.72 -23.85 -13.18
CA ALA A 652 -11.51 -23.01 -12.30
C ALA A 652 -11.22 -21.53 -12.59
N SER A 653 -12.24 -20.79 -13.03
CA SER A 653 -12.13 -19.34 -13.23
C SER A 653 -12.08 -18.64 -11.88
N THR A 654 -11.20 -17.66 -11.72
CA THR A 654 -11.20 -16.79 -10.55
C THR A 654 -12.47 -15.93 -10.56
N PRO A 655 -13.35 -16.01 -9.54
CA PRO A 655 -14.51 -15.13 -9.47
C PRO A 655 -14.04 -13.67 -9.40
N LEU A 656 -14.58 -12.84 -10.29
CA LEU A 656 -14.31 -11.41 -10.33
C LEU A 656 -15.55 -10.66 -9.84
N ARG A 657 -15.38 -9.85 -8.79
CA ARG A 657 -16.39 -8.89 -8.33
C ARG A 657 -15.82 -7.50 -8.51
N GLN A 658 -16.67 -6.56 -8.91
CA GLN A 658 -16.30 -5.17 -9.08
C GLN A 658 -17.24 -4.32 -8.23
N GLU A 659 -16.66 -3.43 -7.44
CA GLU A 659 -17.32 -2.43 -6.63
C GLU A 659 -16.78 -1.05 -7.01
N ALA A 660 -17.60 -0.01 -6.84
CA ALA A 660 -17.22 1.35 -7.17
C ALA A 660 -17.24 2.24 -5.93
N LEU A 661 -16.31 3.18 -5.86
CA LEU A 661 -16.30 4.28 -4.91
C LEU A 661 -16.57 5.58 -5.67
N THR A 662 -17.68 6.24 -5.35
CA THR A 662 -18.20 7.37 -6.13
C THR A 662 -18.13 8.72 -5.38
N VAL A 663 -17.76 8.72 -4.10
CA VAL A 663 -17.69 9.92 -3.27
C VAL A 663 -16.23 10.32 -3.02
N CYS A 664 -15.86 11.54 -3.45
CA CYS A 664 -14.55 12.13 -3.20
C CYS A 664 -14.58 13.02 -1.97
N TYR A 665 -13.73 12.70 -1.00
CA TYR A 665 -13.60 13.45 0.26
C TYR A 665 -12.43 14.41 0.27
N ARG A 666 -11.54 14.34 -0.73
CA ARG A 666 -10.26 15.03 -0.74
C ARG A 666 -10.26 16.29 -1.59
N THR A 667 -10.51 16.13 -2.86
CA THR A 667 -10.34 17.19 -3.87
C THR A 667 -11.59 18.06 -3.92
N PRO A 668 -11.48 19.39 -3.92
CA PRO A 668 -12.62 20.30 -4.07
C PRO A 668 -13.40 20.06 -5.36
N ALA A 669 -14.72 20.30 -5.34
CA ALA A 669 -15.64 20.04 -6.44
C ALA A 669 -15.23 20.73 -7.75
N THR A 670 -14.84 22.00 -7.69
CA THR A 670 -14.40 22.79 -8.85
C THR A 670 -13.15 22.18 -9.51
N ILE A 671 -12.16 21.76 -8.71
CA ILE A 671 -10.94 21.11 -9.22
C ILE A 671 -11.27 19.75 -9.84
N MET A 672 -12.13 18.96 -9.19
CA MET A 672 -12.53 17.65 -9.69
C MET A 672 -13.26 17.75 -11.03
N ALA A 673 -14.21 18.66 -11.14
CA ALA A 673 -14.94 18.89 -12.39
C ALA A 673 -14.00 19.31 -13.54
N ALA A 674 -13.08 20.24 -13.28
CA ALA A 674 -12.08 20.64 -14.27
C ALA A 674 -11.18 19.47 -14.69
N ALA A 675 -10.78 18.60 -13.75
CA ALA A 675 -9.96 17.44 -14.06
C ALA A 675 -10.71 16.40 -14.89
N GLU A 676 -11.98 16.14 -14.60
CA GLU A 676 -12.86 15.22 -15.38
C GLU A 676 -13.12 15.75 -16.78
N ASP A 677 -13.34 17.06 -16.94
CA ASP A 677 -13.51 17.71 -18.25
C ASP A 677 -12.26 17.54 -19.12
N VAL A 678 -11.06 17.79 -18.53
CA VAL A 678 -9.78 17.61 -19.23
C VAL A 678 -9.55 16.13 -19.60
N ALA A 679 -9.75 15.20 -18.67
CA ALA A 679 -9.59 13.78 -18.93
C ALA A 679 -10.53 13.28 -20.06
N THR A 680 -11.76 13.79 -20.08
CA THR A 680 -12.76 13.48 -21.11
C THR A 680 -12.35 14.06 -22.47
N ALA A 681 -11.89 15.32 -22.51
CA ALA A 681 -11.44 15.98 -23.74
C ALA A 681 -10.21 15.27 -24.34
N LEU A 682 -9.31 14.75 -23.49
CA LEU A 682 -8.11 14.01 -23.91
C LEU A 682 -8.39 12.52 -24.19
N GLY A 683 -9.65 12.06 -24.16
CA GLY A 683 -10.06 10.71 -24.57
C GLY A 683 -9.87 9.62 -23.51
N GLN A 684 -9.65 9.99 -22.24
CA GLN A 684 -9.54 9.07 -21.11
C GLN A 684 -10.53 9.44 -19.99
N PRO A 685 -11.85 9.36 -20.25
CA PRO A 685 -12.86 9.76 -19.29
C PRO A 685 -12.86 8.87 -18.05
N PRO A 686 -13.27 9.40 -16.87
CA PRO A 686 -13.47 8.57 -15.70
C PRO A 686 -14.54 7.51 -15.93
N VAL A 687 -14.33 6.30 -15.38
CA VAL A 687 -15.27 5.16 -15.52
C VAL A 687 -16.61 5.46 -14.83
N PHE A 688 -16.53 6.09 -13.66
CA PHE A 688 -17.67 6.60 -12.91
C PHE A 688 -17.40 8.06 -12.54
N PRO A 689 -18.36 8.97 -12.72
CA PRO A 689 -18.23 10.32 -12.26
C PRO A 689 -18.14 10.34 -10.72
N VAL A 690 -17.33 11.24 -10.21
CA VAL A 690 -17.06 11.32 -8.77
C VAL A 690 -17.72 12.56 -8.17
N ARG A 691 -18.57 12.37 -7.17
CA ARG A 691 -19.17 13.48 -6.43
C ARG A 691 -18.22 13.93 -5.31
N SER A 692 -17.66 15.13 -5.40
CA SER A 692 -16.90 15.72 -4.30
C SER A 692 -17.86 16.27 -3.24
N VAL A 693 -17.53 16.03 -1.96
CA VAL A 693 -18.26 16.59 -0.80
C VAL A 693 -17.67 17.93 -0.32
N ARG A 694 -16.51 18.31 -0.88
CA ARG A 694 -15.84 19.58 -0.53
C ARG A 694 -16.12 20.62 -1.57
N ASP A 695 -16.64 21.76 -1.13
CA ASP A 695 -16.76 22.97 -1.94
C ASP A 695 -15.92 24.08 -1.30
N LEU A 696 -14.95 24.59 -2.05
CA LEU A 696 -14.04 25.62 -1.59
C LEU A 696 -14.00 26.73 -2.64
N GLU A 697 -14.26 27.94 -2.21
CA GLU A 697 -14.11 29.13 -3.06
C GLU A 697 -12.63 29.34 -3.45
N ASP A 698 -12.38 29.87 -4.62
CA ASP A 698 -11.06 30.22 -5.15
C ASP A 698 -10.01 29.07 -5.10
N CYS A 699 -10.46 27.81 -5.12
CA CYS A 699 -9.58 26.65 -5.05
C CYS A 699 -8.85 26.36 -6.38
N LEU A 700 -9.32 26.88 -7.51
CA LEU A 700 -8.70 26.74 -8.83
C LEU A 700 -8.26 28.09 -9.36
N VAL A 701 -6.94 28.24 -9.55
CA VAL A 701 -6.33 29.45 -10.14
C VAL A 701 -5.61 29.06 -11.42
N ILE A 702 -5.95 29.72 -12.52
CA ILE A 702 -5.34 29.47 -13.82
C ILE A 702 -4.71 30.78 -14.34
N ASP A 703 -3.39 30.85 -14.30
CA ASP A 703 -2.64 32.01 -14.82
C ASP A 703 -2.70 32.06 -16.36
N ALA A 704 -2.49 33.23 -16.90
CA ALA A 704 -2.35 33.36 -18.35
C ALA A 704 -1.10 32.64 -18.83
N PRO A 705 -1.16 31.85 -19.93
CA PRO A 705 0.06 31.36 -20.55
C PRO A 705 1.03 32.49 -20.85
N LEU A 706 2.33 32.21 -20.79
CA LEU A 706 3.35 33.20 -21.22
C LEU A 706 3.17 33.56 -22.69
N ASP A 707 3.41 34.84 -23.01
CA ASP A 707 3.39 35.29 -24.40
C ASP A 707 4.45 34.58 -25.23
N ALA A 708 4.18 34.32 -26.52
CA ALA A 708 5.03 33.50 -27.39
C ALA A 708 6.48 34.03 -27.51
N GLY A 709 6.73 35.34 -27.23
CA GLY A 709 8.06 35.93 -27.17
C GLY A 709 8.85 35.58 -25.91
N ASP A 710 8.18 35.41 -24.80
CA ASP A 710 8.78 35.14 -23.49
C ASP A 710 8.77 33.63 -23.12
N ALA A 711 7.99 32.83 -23.84
CA ALA A 711 7.80 31.39 -23.58
C ALA A 711 9.12 30.58 -23.68
N HIS A 712 10.13 31.08 -24.37
CA HIS A 712 11.43 30.39 -24.55
C HIS A 712 12.54 30.91 -23.62
N GLY A 713 12.27 31.96 -22.79
CA GLY A 713 13.22 32.49 -21.82
C GLY A 713 13.16 31.74 -20.50
N GLU A 714 14.23 31.02 -20.12
CA GLU A 714 14.31 30.33 -18.82
C GLU A 714 14.17 31.32 -17.64
N ASP A 715 14.69 32.55 -17.78
CA ASP A 715 14.59 33.58 -16.76
C ASP A 715 13.15 34.05 -16.53
N ALA A 716 12.36 34.25 -17.59
CA ALA A 716 10.96 34.64 -17.51
C ALA A 716 10.13 33.50 -16.86
N TRP A 717 10.36 32.28 -17.28
CA TRP A 717 9.71 31.09 -16.67
C TRP A 717 10.06 30.96 -15.20
N GLY A 718 11.35 31.05 -14.85
CA GLY A 718 11.81 31.00 -13.46
C GLY A 718 11.15 32.04 -12.58
N GLN A 719 10.93 33.27 -13.11
CA GLN A 719 10.23 34.34 -12.40
C GLN A 719 8.75 33.99 -12.15
N VAL A 720 8.03 33.49 -13.17
CA VAL A 720 6.63 33.07 -13.03
C VAL A 720 6.51 31.94 -12.02
N LEU A 721 7.35 30.92 -12.11
CA LEU A 721 7.35 29.77 -11.22
C LEU A 721 7.61 30.18 -9.76
N ARG A 722 8.66 30.99 -9.52
CA ARG A 722 8.97 31.49 -8.17
C ARG A 722 7.86 32.34 -7.60
N THR A 723 7.26 33.20 -8.42
CA THR A 723 6.15 34.08 -8.01
C THR A 723 4.92 33.24 -7.63
N ALA A 724 4.54 32.27 -8.44
CA ALA A 724 3.42 31.37 -8.17
C ALA A 724 3.62 30.61 -6.86
N VAL A 725 4.79 30.00 -6.66
CA VAL A 725 5.09 29.24 -5.45
C VAL A 725 5.13 30.13 -4.20
N ARG A 726 5.67 31.36 -4.28
CA ARG A 726 5.66 32.30 -3.14
C ARG A 726 4.24 32.71 -2.77
N GLN A 727 3.43 33.11 -3.75
CA GLN A 727 2.04 33.50 -3.49
C GLN A 727 1.23 32.39 -2.83
N GLU A 728 1.40 31.16 -3.30
CA GLU A 728 0.73 29.99 -2.69
C GLU A 728 1.29 29.65 -1.30
N SER A 729 2.60 29.85 -1.08
CA SER A 729 3.21 29.68 0.25
C SER A 729 2.68 30.71 1.26
N ASP A 730 2.61 32.01 0.85
CA ASP A 730 2.11 33.08 1.70
C ASP A 730 0.62 32.89 2.02
N ALA A 731 -0.18 32.47 1.02
CA ALA A 731 -1.59 32.17 1.21
C ALA A 731 -1.80 30.97 2.16
N LEU A 732 -1.00 29.95 2.03
CA LEU A 732 -1.06 28.76 2.91
C LEU A 732 -0.61 29.10 4.33
N ASP A 733 0.41 29.93 4.51
CA ASP A 733 0.87 30.41 5.83
C ASP A 733 -0.22 31.21 6.55
N GLY A 734 -1.01 31.99 5.80
CA GLY A 734 -2.16 32.70 6.35
C GLY A 734 -3.29 31.79 6.85
N LEU A 735 -3.41 30.57 6.29
CA LEU A 735 -4.46 29.61 6.63
C LEU A 735 -4.09 28.65 7.76
N VAL A 736 -2.86 28.12 7.72
CA VAL A 736 -2.43 27.02 8.62
C VAL A 736 -1.23 27.37 9.50
N GLY A 737 -0.75 28.63 9.44
CA GLY A 737 0.43 29.08 10.16
C GLY A 737 1.73 28.81 9.41
N ARG A 738 2.80 29.51 9.82
CA ARG A 738 4.13 29.32 9.24
C ARG A 738 4.59 27.89 9.42
N ASP A 739 5.12 27.32 8.37
CA ASP A 739 5.62 25.93 8.29
C ASP A 739 4.52 24.85 8.31
N GLY A 740 3.23 25.22 8.42
CA GLY A 740 2.11 24.28 8.26
C GLY A 740 1.74 24.03 6.79
N GLY A 741 1.22 22.83 6.50
CA GLY A 741 0.77 22.42 5.16
C GLY A 741 1.91 22.14 4.19
N ARG A 742 1.57 21.70 2.96
CA ARG A 742 2.53 21.25 1.94
C ARG A 742 2.18 21.74 0.56
N ILE A 743 3.22 22.09 -0.18
CA ILE A 743 3.13 22.56 -1.56
C ILE A 743 3.89 21.58 -2.46
N ALA A 744 3.27 21.15 -3.55
CA ALA A 744 3.96 20.42 -4.61
C ALA A 744 3.98 21.24 -5.90
N VAL A 745 5.13 21.30 -6.54
CA VAL A 745 5.27 21.70 -7.95
C VAL A 745 5.30 20.42 -8.78
N ILE A 746 4.24 20.21 -9.55
CA ILE A 746 4.16 19.05 -10.46
C ILE A 746 4.43 19.54 -11.88
N THR A 747 5.49 18.99 -12.48
CA THR A 747 6.05 19.51 -13.74
C THR A 747 6.59 18.36 -14.61
N PRO A 748 6.58 18.50 -15.95
CA PRO A 748 7.25 17.54 -16.84
C PRO A 748 8.78 17.59 -16.75
N ARG A 749 9.36 18.64 -16.10
CA ARG A 749 10.81 18.89 -16.03
C ARG A 749 11.28 19.15 -14.59
N PRO A 750 11.14 18.19 -13.68
CA PRO A 750 11.33 18.43 -12.24
C PRO A 750 12.75 18.89 -11.86
N GLU A 751 13.79 18.40 -12.53
CA GLU A 751 15.17 18.78 -12.23
C GLU A 751 15.47 20.23 -12.61
N GLN A 752 14.99 20.68 -13.79
CA GLN A 752 15.18 22.04 -14.28
C GLN A 752 14.40 23.05 -13.43
N ASP A 753 13.12 22.77 -13.19
CA ASP A 753 12.27 23.66 -12.40
C ASP A 753 12.72 23.74 -10.92
N ALA A 754 13.22 22.63 -10.37
CA ALA A 754 13.85 22.64 -9.06
C ALA A 754 15.13 23.49 -9.02
N ALA A 755 15.92 23.53 -10.09
CA ALA A 755 17.10 24.38 -10.17
C ALA A 755 16.69 25.87 -10.18
N LEU A 756 15.66 26.24 -10.94
CA LEU A 756 15.13 27.62 -10.98
C LEU A 756 14.56 28.08 -9.62
N LEU A 757 13.94 27.18 -8.87
CA LEU A 757 13.43 27.49 -7.52
C LEU A 757 14.55 27.68 -6.49
N LYS A 758 15.70 26.99 -6.64
CA LYS A 758 16.86 27.13 -5.75
C LYS A 758 17.55 28.48 -5.83
N GLU A 759 17.33 29.26 -6.89
CA GLU A 759 17.84 30.63 -7.03
C GLU A 759 17.18 31.58 -6.01
N ASP A 760 16.06 31.18 -5.42
CA ASP A 760 15.35 31.94 -4.39
C ASP A 760 15.75 31.45 -2.99
N PRO A 761 16.43 32.26 -2.16
CA PRO A 761 16.87 31.83 -0.84
C PRO A 761 15.74 31.41 0.12
N ALA A 762 14.54 31.99 -0.01
CA ALA A 762 13.40 31.66 0.82
C ALA A 762 12.83 30.29 0.43
N LEU A 763 12.72 30.01 -0.86
CA LEU A 763 12.23 28.74 -1.38
C LEU A 763 13.25 27.61 -1.20
N LEU A 764 14.54 27.92 -1.25
CA LEU A 764 15.62 26.95 -1.05
C LEU A 764 15.54 26.25 0.32
N GLN A 765 15.16 26.98 1.38
CA GLN A 765 15.00 26.41 2.72
C GLN A 765 13.80 25.47 2.82
N ALA A 766 12.72 25.76 2.07
CA ALA A 766 11.50 24.96 2.05
C ALA A 766 11.59 23.74 1.13
N LEU A 767 12.56 23.73 0.18
CA LEU A 767 12.68 22.73 -0.87
C LEU A 767 13.25 21.41 -0.31
N THR A 768 12.71 20.30 -0.78
CA THR A 768 13.25 18.98 -0.49
C THR A 768 14.70 18.85 -0.94
N ALA A 769 15.61 18.50 -0.02
CA ALA A 769 16.99 18.18 -0.39
C ALA A 769 17.06 16.96 -1.32
N PRO A 770 18.07 16.85 -2.21
CA PRO A 770 18.25 15.66 -3.04
C PRO A 770 18.32 14.39 -2.19
N GLY A 771 17.43 13.43 -2.45
CA GLY A 771 17.31 12.20 -1.64
C GLY A 771 16.59 12.37 -0.30
N GLY A 772 16.09 13.57 0.02
CA GLY A 772 15.29 13.85 1.21
C GLY A 772 13.89 13.27 1.15
N ASP A 773 13.24 13.22 2.32
CA ASP A 773 11.87 12.71 2.42
C ASP A 773 10.86 13.75 1.92
N VAL A 774 10.33 13.53 0.73
CA VAL A 774 9.30 14.37 0.10
C VAL A 774 8.08 14.56 1.01
N LEU A 775 7.78 13.58 1.83
CA LEU A 775 6.63 13.62 2.74
C LEU A 775 6.82 14.55 3.94
N ARG A 776 8.06 14.92 4.26
CA ARG A 776 8.39 15.82 5.37
C ARG A 776 8.74 17.22 4.94
N SER A 777 8.94 17.44 3.65
CA SER A 777 9.34 18.74 3.14
C SER A 777 8.12 19.63 2.87
N ARG A 778 8.26 20.92 3.15
CA ARG A 778 7.24 21.94 2.89
C ARG A 778 6.97 22.14 1.41
N LEU A 779 8.03 22.14 0.60
CA LEU A 779 7.98 22.31 -0.85
C LEU A 779 8.65 21.14 -1.54
N ALA A 780 7.93 20.48 -2.42
CA ALA A 780 8.43 19.37 -3.22
C ALA A 780 8.28 19.67 -4.71
N VAL A 781 9.29 19.29 -5.52
CA VAL A 781 9.23 19.37 -6.99
C VAL A 781 9.30 17.95 -7.55
N MET A 782 8.34 17.57 -8.37
CA MET A 782 8.26 16.20 -8.85
C MET A 782 7.55 16.06 -10.20
N SER A 783 7.75 14.89 -10.84
CA SER A 783 6.97 14.51 -12.01
C SER A 783 5.56 14.04 -11.62
N PRO A 784 4.58 14.10 -12.54
CA PRO A 784 3.23 13.58 -12.29
C PRO A 784 3.19 12.14 -11.77
N ARG A 785 4.02 11.26 -12.31
CA ARG A 785 4.11 9.86 -11.88
C ARG A 785 4.55 9.69 -10.43
N LEU A 786 5.52 10.49 -9.97
CA LEU A 786 5.97 10.43 -8.58
C LEU A 786 4.94 10.98 -7.60
N SER A 787 3.97 11.77 -8.07
CA SER A 787 2.88 12.29 -7.25
C SER A 787 1.75 11.27 -7.01
N LYS A 788 1.75 10.11 -7.69
CA LYS A 788 0.74 9.06 -7.50
C LYS A 788 0.71 8.57 -6.06
N GLY A 789 -0.49 8.48 -5.50
CA GLY A 789 -0.69 8.07 -4.11
C GLY A 789 -0.36 9.15 -3.06
N LEU A 790 0.23 10.28 -3.44
CA LEU A 790 0.55 11.39 -2.55
C LEU A 790 -0.55 12.47 -2.55
N GLU A 791 -0.54 13.30 -1.52
CA GLU A 791 -1.49 14.39 -1.33
C GLU A 791 -0.77 15.64 -0.82
N PHE A 792 -1.22 16.81 -1.28
CA PHE A 792 -0.65 18.11 -0.93
C PHE A 792 -1.77 19.12 -0.66
N ASP A 793 -1.53 20.08 0.21
CA ASP A 793 -2.53 21.15 0.44
C ASP A 793 -2.67 22.01 -0.81
N VAL A 794 -1.55 22.36 -1.43
CA VAL A 794 -1.50 23.16 -2.66
C VAL A 794 -0.66 22.46 -3.72
N VAL A 795 -1.14 22.49 -4.95
CA VAL A 795 -0.36 22.06 -6.12
C VAL A 795 -0.20 23.23 -7.08
N VAL A 796 1.06 23.48 -7.46
CA VAL A 796 1.41 24.33 -8.60
C VAL A 796 1.68 23.39 -9.78
N LEU A 797 0.77 23.36 -10.75
CA LEU A 797 0.85 22.53 -11.95
C LEU A 797 1.46 23.31 -13.09
N ALA A 798 2.64 22.88 -13.52
CA ALA A 798 3.41 23.54 -14.57
C ALA A 798 3.27 22.79 -15.91
N ASP A 799 3.03 23.53 -16.99
CA ASP A 799 2.89 23.03 -18.36
C ASP A 799 1.93 21.85 -18.54
N PRO A 800 0.66 21.97 -18.15
CA PRO A 800 -0.30 20.87 -18.16
C PRO A 800 -0.52 20.27 -19.55
N ALA A 801 -0.44 21.05 -20.63
CA ALA A 801 -0.59 20.54 -21.99
C ALA A 801 0.51 19.53 -22.34
N VAL A 802 1.76 19.79 -21.96
CA VAL A 802 2.90 18.87 -22.19
C VAL A 802 2.70 17.56 -21.44
N ILE A 803 2.16 17.65 -20.22
CA ILE A 803 1.84 16.45 -19.43
C ILE A 803 0.72 15.66 -20.10
N GLY A 804 -0.36 16.33 -20.52
CA GLY A 804 -1.53 15.70 -21.13
C GLY A 804 -1.23 15.06 -22.49
N GLU A 805 -0.38 15.66 -23.29
CA GLU A 805 0.11 15.07 -24.57
C GLU A 805 0.93 13.81 -24.35
N ALA A 806 1.73 13.80 -23.29
CA ALA A 806 2.52 12.61 -22.92
C ALA A 806 1.66 11.51 -22.30
N SER A 807 0.72 11.88 -21.44
CA SER A 807 -0.18 10.96 -20.71
C SER A 807 -1.38 11.71 -20.13
N PRO A 808 -2.59 11.52 -20.69
CA PRO A 808 -3.82 12.06 -20.11
C PRO A 808 -4.04 11.65 -18.66
N GLY A 809 -3.75 10.38 -18.33
CA GLY A 809 -3.89 9.86 -16.96
C GLY A 809 -2.93 10.51 -15.97
N ASP A 810 -1.71 10.82 -16.37
CA ASP A 810 -0.74 11.53 -15.53
C ASP A 810 -1.18 12.98 -15.26
N LEU A 811 -1.81 13.64 -16.25
CA LEU A 811 -2.39 14.98 -16.05
C LEU A 811 -3.58 14.91 -15.09
N TYR A 812 -4.49 13.96 -15.27
CA TYR A 812 -5.62 13.73 -14.37
C TYR A 812 -5.17 13.48 -12.94
N VAL A 813 -4.11 12.67 -12.75
CA VAL A 813 -3.47 12.46 -11.46
C VAL A 813 -2.97 13.79 -10.89
N ALA A 814 -2.18 14.55 -11.64
CA ALA A 814 -1.57 15.79 -11.16
C ALA A 814 -2.61 16.84 -10.73
N MET A 815 -3.69 17.00 -11.51
CA MET A 815 -4.79 17.91 -11.20
C MET A 815 -5.56 17.55 -9.94
N THR A 816 -5.60 16.26 -9.57
CA THR A 816 -6.37 15.75 -8.44
C THR A 816 -5.55 15.48 -7.18
N ARG A 817 -4.27 15.93 -7.12
CA ARG A 817 -3.43 15.83 -5.91
C ARG A 817 -3.70 16.89 -4.84
N PRO A 818 -4.21 18.11 -5.17
CA PRO A 818 -4.45 19.11 -4.14
C PRO A 818 -5.67 18.78 -3.28
N THR A 819 -5.55 19.11 -1.99
CA THR A 819 -6.65 19.01 -1.04
C THR A 819 -7.33 20.36 -0.81
N ARG A 820 -6.67 21.48 -1.17
CA ARG A 820 -7.17 22.84 -0.97
C ARG A 820 -7.14 23.66 -2.25
N ARG A 821 -6.00 23.75 -2.92
CA ARG A 821 -5.84 24.67 -4.03
C ARG A 821 -4.98 24.12 -5.16
N LEU A 822 -5.43 24.31 -6.39
CA LEU A 822 -4.71 24.03 -7.62
C LEU A 822 -4.40 25.36 -8.31
N ARG A 823 -3.10 25.64 -8.54
CA ARG A 823 -2.66 26.73 -9.40
C ARG A 823 -2.02 26.19 -10.66
N VAL A 824 -2.46 26.65 -11.80
CA VAL A 824 -1.97 26.22 -13.11
C VAL A 824 -1.15 27.33 -13.73
N ILE A 825 0.10 27.04 -14.10
CA ILE A 825 1.00 27.93 -14.85
C ILE A 825 1.47 27.22 -16.13
N SER A 826 1.58 27.93 -17.23
CA SER A 826 1.92 27.31 -18.52
C SER A 826 2.70 28.24 -19.42
N ARG A 827 3.65 27.66 -20.18
CA ARG A 827 4.35 28.33 -21.31
C ARG A 827 3.63 28.12 -22.62
N THR A 828 2.76 27.13 -22.70
CA THR A 828 2.00 26.76 -23.89
C THR A 828 0.51 26.98 -23.66
N PRO A 829 -0.32 26.99 -24.72
CA PRO A 829 -1.77 27.00 -24.54
C PRO A 829 -2.23 25.90 -23.59
N LEU A 830 -3.30 26.18 -22.86
CA LEU A 830 -3.89 25.21 -21.94
C LEU A 830 -4.42 23.98 -22.68
N PRO A 831 -4.42 22.79 -22.05
CA PRO A 831 -4.99 21.58 -22.64
C PRO A 831 -6.47 21.75 -22.88
N GLU A 832 -7.01 20.99 -23.86
CA GLU A 832 -8.44 20.97 -24.16
C GLU A 832 -9.22 20.51 -22.91
N GLY A 833 -10.36 21.15 -22.67
CA GLY A 833 -11.18 20.93 -21.47
C GLY A 833 -10.84 21.82 -20.28
N LEU A 834 -9.62 22.34 -20.16
CA LEU A 834 -9.26 23.24 -19.07
C LEU A 834 -9.63 24.69 -19.40
N ARG A 835 -10.64 25.19 -18.70
CA ARG A 835 -11.12 26.56 -18.87
C ARG A 835 -10.79 27.41 -17.67
N ARG A 836 -10.53 28.69 -17.87
CA ARG A 836 -10.44 29.66 -16.76
C ARG A 836 -11.80 29.78 -16.11
N PRO A 837 -11.86 29.71 -14.77
CA PRO A 837 -13.11 29.87 -14.03
C PRO A 837 -13.78 31.24 -14.26
#